data_56666241d1330a2a4c46bcc794fa7844
#
_entry.id   56666241d1330a2a4c46bcc794fa7844
#
_cell.length_a   1.000
_cell.length_b   1.000
_cell.length_c   1.000
_cell.angle_alpha   90.00
_cell.angle_beta   90.00
_cell.angle_gamma   90.00
#
_symmetry.space_group_name_H-M   'P 1'
#
loop_
_entity.id
_entity.type
_entity.pdbx_description
1 polymer ?
#
loop_
_entity_poly.entity_id
_entity_poly.type
_entity_poly.pdbx_seq_one_letter_code
_entity_poly.pdbx_strand_id
1 'polypeptide(L)'
;MQRNHIVKSLLITGLFTTSSLPLLAAEAPKNATAATQQANNLLYNQLPFSDNTDFTDAHKGFIAPIPQDVIKGEQGNVIWDPQQYAFIKEGDKAPDTVNPSLWRQAQLINISGLFEVTDGVYQIRNLDLSNMTIIEGKEGITVVDPLVSAETAKVGMDLYYKNRGQKPVVAVIYTHSHVDHYGGVRGVIDEADVKSGKVKIYAPAGLLEEAVSENIMAGNVMSRRASYMYGNLLKPDVKGQVGAGLGTTTSAGTVTLIAPTNYITKTGQKETIDGLTYDFLMAPGSEAPSEMLWFIEEKKLIETAEDVTHTLHNTYSLRGAKIRQPLPWSKYINEALNLWGDKAEIILAQHHWPTWGNDNVVKLLKSQRDLYRYINDQTLRMANQGMTRDEIAANFKLPSSLANTWANRGYYGSVSHDVKATYVLYLGWFDGNPATLDELPPEEGAKKFVEYMGGADAILQKAKQDYDQGNFRWVAQVVSKVVFADPNNQAARNLEADALEQLGYQAESGPWRNFYLTGAQELRNGVQKLPTPNTASPDTVRAMTPEMFFDYLAVHINGEKAADAKAVLNFDFGEDGGTYKVELENGVLNHTAGVEASNADATITLSRDVLNKIVLKEETLKEATDKGDVKITGNVEKLNELLGYMDNFEFWFNIVTP
;
A
#
# COMPACT_ATOMS: atom_id res chain seq x y z
N MET A 1 -4.76 41.29 -55.53
CA MET A 1 -4.93 40.23 -56.56
C MET A 1 -4.97 38.89 -55.83
N GLN A 2 -6.15 38.25 -55.85
CA GLN A 2 -6.44 36.95 -55.31
C GLN A 2 -5.70 35.83 -56.05
N ARG A 3 -5.27 34.82 -55.38
CA ARG A 3 -5.24 33.45 -55.92
C ARG A 3 -5.53 32.43 -54.85
N ASN A 4 -6.75 31.90 -54.91
CA ASN A 4 -7.21 30.69 -54.25
C ASN A 4 -6.50 29.45 -54.82
N HIS A 5 -6.01 28.56 -53.97
CA HIS A 5 -5.73 27.18 -54.36
C HIS A 5 -6.66 26.22 -53.60
N ILE A 6 -7.59 25.69 -54.38
CA ILE A 6 -8.47 24.54 -54.04
C ILE A 6 -7.59 23.30 -54.12
N VAL A 7 -7.50 22.57 -53.02
CA VAL A 7 -6.97 21.20 -53.00
C VAL A 7 -8.13 20.22 -52.99
N LYS A 8 -8.25 19.48 -54.09
CA LYS A 8 -9.21 18.39 -54.28
C LYS A 8 -8.82 17.18 -53.40
N SER A 9 -9.72 16.75 -52.53
CA SER A 9 -9.65 15.47 -51.86
C SER A 9 -9.93 14.34 -52.84
N LEU A 10 -8.97 13.42 -53.02
CA LEU A 10 -9.20 12.11 -53.63
C LEU A 10 -9.63 11.16 -52.52
N LEU A 11 -10.88 10.74 -52.58
CA LEU A 11 -11.38 9.56 -51.82
C LEU A 11 -10.85 8.29 -52.53
N ILE A 12 -9.90 7.61 -51.88
CA ILE A 12 -9.56 6.24 -52.24
C ILE A 12 -10.34 5.35 -51.27
N THR A 13 -11.41 4.71 -51.78
CA THR A 13 -12.16 3.68 -51.12
C THR A 13 -11.36 2.39 -51.19
N GLY A 14 -10.45 2.18 -50.24
CA GLY A 14 -9.79 0.89 -50.03
C GLY A 14 -10.74 -0.03 -49.25
N LEU A 15 -11.22 -1.12 -49.88
CA LEU A 15 -11.83 -2.25 -49.18
C LEU A 15 -10.74 -2.91 -48.31
N PHE A 16 -10.70 -2.55 -47.03
CA PHE A 16 -10.02 -3.37 -46.04
C PHE A 16 -10.93 -4.57 -45.71
N THR A 17 -10.64 -5.73 -46.29
CA THR A 17 -11.11 -7.00 -45.74
C THR A 17 -10.41 -7.20 -44.40
N THR A 18 -11.05 -6.78 -43.32
CA THR A 18 -10.63 -7.19 -41.98
C THR A 18 -10.89 -8.68 -41.85
N SER A 19 -9.85 -9.48 -42.06
CA SER A 19 -9.82 -10.83 -41.53
C SER A 19 -9.83 -10.70 -39.99
N SER A 20 -11.02 -10.80 -39.40
CA SER A 20 -11.17 -11.00 -37.98
C SER A 20 -10.56 -12.37 -37.66
N LEU A 21 -9.29 -12.38 -37.22
CA LEU A 21 -8.77 -13.51 -36.46
C LEU A 21 -9.75 -13.68 -35.28
N PRO A 22 -10.26 -14.90 -35.02
CA PRO A 22 -11.05 -15.12 -33.83
C PRO A 22 -10.20 -14.71 -32.64
N LEU A 23 -10.64 -13.69 -31.87
CA LEU A 23 -10.13 -13.49 -30.53
C LEU A 23 -10.39 -14.82 -29.82
N LEU A 24 -9.34 -15.62 -29.59
CA LEU A 24 -9.42 -16.76 -28.70
C LEU A 24 -9.93 -16.19 -27.37
N ALA A 25 -11.13 -16.59 -26.98
CA ALA A 25 -11.68 -16.19 -25.70
C ALA A 25 -10.64 -16.55 -24.63
N ALA A 26 -10.28 -15.58 -23.81
CA ALA A 26 -9.31 -15.81 -22.75
C ALA A 26 -9.76 -17.00 -21.89
N GLU A 27 -8.85 -17.91 -21.57
CA GLU A 27 -9.18 -19.07 -20.74
C GLU A 27 -9.66 -18.59 -19.36
N ALA A 28 -10.75 -19.15 -18.88
CA ALA A 28 -11.23 -18.88 -17.53
C ALA A 28 -10.29 -19.47 -16.47
N PRO A 29 -10.24 -18.90 -15.24
CA PRO A 29 -9.46 -19.44 -14.14
C PRO A 29 -9.75 -20.91 -13.87
N LYS A 30 -8.72 -21.73 -13.70
CA LYS A 30 -8.85 -23.17 -13.46
C LYS A 30 -9.47 -23.47 -12.09
N ASN A 31 -9.97 -24.67 -11.91
CA ASN A 31 -10.34 -25.19 -10.60
C ASN A 31 -9.10 -25.57 -9.79
N ALA A 32 -9.26 -25.70 -8.48
CA ALA A 32 -8.23 -26.26 -7.62
C ALA A 32 -7.93 -27.71 -8.05
N THR A 33 -6.65 -28.04 -8.25
CA THR A 33 -6.21 -29.40 -8.51
C THR A 33 -6.32 -30.27 -7.26
N ALA A 34 -6.25 -31.58 -7.41
CA ALA A 34 -6.22 -32.51 -6.27
C ALA A 34 -5.07 -32.20 -5.29
N ALA A 35 -3.90 -31.78 -5.80
CA ALA A 35 -2.76 -31.39 -4.98
C ALA A 35 -3.08 -30.12 -4.13
N THR A 36 -3.72 -29.12 -4.72
CA THR A 36 -4.16 -27.92 -4.02
C THR A 36 -5.22 -28.24 -2.97
N GLN A 37 -6.24 -29.04 -3.31
CA GLN A 37 -7.26 -29.48 -2.37
C GLN A 37 -6.66 -30.24 -1.19
N GLN A 38 -5.71 -31.13 -1.45
CA GLN A 38 -5.01 -31.88 -0.39
C GLN A 38 -4.21 -30.93 0.52
N ALA A 39 -3.45 -30.00 -0.05
CA ALA A 39 -2.67 -29.03 0.72
C ALA A 39 -3.57 -28.17 1.64
N ASN A 40 -4.68 -27.65 1.12
CA ASN A 40 -5.63 -26.86 1.86
C ASN A 40 -6.35 -27.70 2.94
N ASN A 41 -6.76 -28.92 2.63
CA ASN A 41 -7.45 -29.79 3.60
C ASN A 41 -6.57 -30.23 4.79
N LEU A 42 -5.26 -30.34 4.61
CA LEU A 42 -4.32 -30.65 5.70
C LEU A 42 -4.36 -29.61 6.82
N LEU A 43 -4.61 -28.33 6.49
CA LEU A 43 -4.66 -27.24 7.46
C LEU A 43 -5.75 -27.42 8.53
N TYR A 44 -6.88 -28.06 8.20
CA TYR A 44 -7.95 -28.33 9.17
C TYR A 44 -7.50 -29.25 10.33
N ASN A 45 -6.47 -30.07 10.09
CA ASN A 45 -5.90 -30.95 11.12
C ASN A 45 -4.72 -30.29 11.87
N GLN A 46 -4.18 -29.20 11.34
CA GLN A 46 -2.98 -28.55 11.88
C GLN A 46 -3.27 -27.30 12.69
N LEU A 47 -4.38 -26.61 12.41
CA LEU A 47 -4.75 -25.34 13.01
C LEU A 47 -5.98 -25.49 13.92
N PRO A 48 -6.12 -24.64 14.94
CA PRO A 48 -7.17 -24.75 15.96
C PRO A 48 -8.51 -24.17 15.49
N PHE A 49 -9.10 -24.69 14.39
CA PHE A 49 -10.37 -24.20 13.83
C PHE A 49 -11.57 -24.30 14.79
N SER A 50 -11.45 -25.04 15.88
CA SER A 50 -12.49 -25.08 16.94
C SER A 50 -12.46 -23.85 17.85
N ASP A 51 -11.41 -23.02 17.79
CA ASP A 51 -11.32 -21.76 18.53
C ASP A 51 -12.12 -20.65 17.81
N ASN A 52 -13.23 -20.26 18.43
CA ASN A 52 -14.14 -19.23 17.94
C ASN A 52 -14.02 -17.91 18.71
N THR A 53 -12.98 -17.71 19.53
CA THR A 53 -12.79 -16.52 20.35
C THR A 53 -12.81 -15.25 19.49
N ASP A 54 -12.09 -15.25 18.36
CA ASP A 54 -12.05 -14.11 17.43
C ASP A 54 -13.43 -13.74 16.88
N PHE A 55 -14.30 -14.72 16.57
CA PHE A 55 -15.67 -14.45 16.11
C PHE A 55 -16.52 -13.81 17.20
N THR A 56 -16.36 -14.26 18.45
CA THR A 56 -17.02 -13.65 19.60
C THR A 56 -16.58 -12.19 19.77
N ASP A 57 -15.29 -11.94 19.70
CA ASP A 57 -14.72 -10.59 19.82
C ASP A 57 -15.08 -9.71 18.63
N ALA A 58 -15.08 -10.23 17.42
CA ALA A 58 -15.45 -9.48 16.22
C ALA A 58 -16.92 -9.02 16.21
N HIS A 59 -17.83 -9.78 16.80
CA HIS A 59 -19.25 -9.38 16.93
C HIS A 59 -19.53 -8.49 18.15
N LYS A 60 -18.60 -8.42 19.11
CA LYS A 60 -18.83 -7.68 20.35
C LYS A 60 -19.06 -6.20 20.11
N GLY A 61 -20.09 -5.66 20.76
CA GLY A 61 -20.46 -4.25 20.70
C GLY A 61 -21.13 -3.79 19.40
N PHE A 62 -21.61 -4.70 18.56
CA PHE A 62 -22.32 -4.34 17.32
C PHE A 62 -23.52 -3.44 17.57
N ILE A 63 -23.59 -2.30 16.86
CA ILE A 63 -24.66 -1.31 16.94
C ILE A 63 -25.48 -1.29 15.66
N ALA A 64 -24.84 -1.15 14.49
CA ALA A 64 -25.53 -1.00 13.22
C ALA A 64 -24.64 -1.48 12.05
N PRO A 65 -25.26 -2.06 10.99
CA PRO A 65 -24.52 -2.42 9.79
C PRO A 65 -24.06 -1.18 9.02
N ILE A 66 -23.01 -1.32 8.21
CA ILE A 66 -22.65 -0.31 7.22
C ILE A 66 -23.81 -0.13 6.22
N PRO A 67 -24.00 1.08 5.65
CA PRO A 67 -24.98 1.30 4.58
C PRO A 67 -24.71 0.34 3.42
N GLN A 68 -25.79 -0.20 2.84
CA GLN A 68 -25.70 -1.21 1.78
C GLN A 68 -25.70 -0.60 0.37
N ASP A 69 -25.89 0.70 0.26
CA ASP A 69 -25.83 1.42 -1.00
C ASP A 69 -24.39 1.54 -1.50
N VAL A 70 -24.20 1.41 -2.81
CA VAL A 70 -22.89 1.60 -3.45
C VAL A 70 -22.47 3.05 -3.30
N ILE A 71 -21.30 3.28 -2.73
CA ILE A 71 -20.68 4.60 -2.64
C ILE A 71 -20.09 4.94 -4.01
N LYS A 72 -20.50 6.10 -4.55
CA LYS A 72 -20.08 6.57 -5.87
C LYS A 72 -19.41 7.93 -5.77
N GLY A 73 -18.42 8.14 -6.63
CA GLY A 73 -17.78 9.44 -6.81
C GLY A 73 -18.66 10.41 -7.63
N GLU A 74 -18.24 11.65 -7.71
CA GLU A 74 -18.92 12.71 -8.46
C GLU A 74 -19.14 12.37 -9.95
N GLN A 75 -18.23 11.57 -10.53
CA GLN A 75 -18.32 11.12 -11.93
C GLN A 75 -19.13 9.83 -12.10
N GLY A 76 -19.75 9.32 -11.01
CA GLY A 76 -20.55 8.10 -11.01
C GLY A 76 -19.76 6.80 -10.95
N ASN A 77 -18.42 6.85 -10.85
CA ASN A 77 -17.57 5.68 -10.63
C ASN A 77 -17.84 5.06 -9.26
N VAL A 78 -17.73 3.74 -9.18
CA VAL A 78 -17.85 3.01 -7.91
C VAL A 78 -16.59 3.26 -7.07
N ILE A 79 -16.78 3.75 -5.85
CA ILE A 79 -15.74 3.94 -4.85
C ILE A 79 -15.69 2.75 -3.91
N TRP A 80 -16.86 2.31 -3.43
CA TRP A 80 -17.02 1.18 -2.54
C TRP A 80 -18.37 0.50 -2.74
N ASP A 81 -18.35 -0.83 -2.88
CA ASP A 81 -19.55 -1.65 -2.93
C ASP A 81 -19.61 -2.56 -1.70
N PRO A 82 -20.49 -2.28 -0.72
CA PRO A 82 -20.63 -3.09 0.48
C PRO A 82 -21.01 -4.54 0.23
N GLN A 83 -21.63 -4.84 -0.93
CA GLN A 83 -22.11 -6.16 -1.29
C GLN A 83 -21.07 -7.02 -2.02
N GLN A 84 -19.94 -6.47 -2.42
CA GLN A 84 -18.96 -7.16 -3.25
C GLN A 84 -18.38 -8.44 -2.61
N TYR A 85 -18.40 -8.55 -1.27
CA TYR A 85 -17.95 -9.72 -0.50
C TYR A 85 -19.10 -10.53 0.13
N ALA A 86 -20.34 -10.34 -0.30
CA ALA A 86 -21.51 -11.07 0.24
C ALA A 86 -21.44 -12.59 0.04
N PHE A 87 -20.54 -13.07 -0.83
CA PHE A 87 -20.28 -14.51 -1.00
C PHE A 87 -19.46 -15.13 0.14
N ILE A 88 -18.80 -14.32 0.98
CA ILE A 88 -18.05 -14.78 2.16
C ILE A 88 -19.01 -14.79 3.35
N LYS A 89 -19.48 -15.97 3.73
CA LYS A 89 -20.42 -16.12 4.84
C LYS A 89 -19.76 -16.78 6.02
N GLU A 90 -20.02 -16.26 7.20
CA GLU A 90 -19.58 -16.86 8.45
C GLU A 90 -20.10 -18.30 8.60
N GLY A 91 -19.24 -19.20 9.03
CA GLY A 91 -19.57 -20.62 9.22
C GLY A 91 -19.47 -21.48 7.96
N ASP A 92 -19.37 -20.88 6.76
CA ASP A 92 -19.16 -21.65 5.53
C ASP A 92 -17.75 -22.26 5.51
N LYS A 93 -17.65 -23.51 5.08
CA LYS A 93 -16.36 -24.15 4.81
C LYS A 93 -15.63 -23.41 3.68
N ALA A 94 -14.32 -23.31 3.78
CA ALA A 94 -13.51 -22.71 2.71
C ALA A 94 -13.72 -23.44 1.38
N PRO A 95 -13.93 -22.71 0.27
CA PRO A 95 -13.89 -23.28 -1.07
C PRO A 95 -12.53 -23.91 -1.36
N ASP A 96 -12.48 -24.93 -2.22
CA ASP A 96 -11.23 -25.61 -2.60
C ASP A 96 -10.16 -24.66 -3.19
N THR A 97 -10.61 -23.51 -3.70
CA THR A 97 -9.77 -22.46 -4.30
C THR A 97 -9.32 -21.39 -3.31
N VAL A 98 -9.53 -21.59 -2.00
CA VAL A 98 -9.12 -20.64 -0.95
C VAL A 98 -8.47 -21.40 0.20
N ASN A 99 -7.32 -20.92 0.65
CA ASN A 99 -6.67 -21.41 1.86
C ASN A 99 -7.64 -21.29 3.05
N PRO A 100 -7.92 -22.36 3.83
CA PRO A 100 -8.90 -22.33 4.92
C PRO A 100 -8.59 -21.31 6.03
N SER A 101 -7.31 -21.07 6.32
CA SER A 101 -6.90 -20.08 7.31
C SER A 101 -7.21 -18.65 6.82
N LEU A 102 -6.92 -18.35 5.54
CA LEU A 102 -7.28 -17.07 4.93
C LEU A 102 -8.81 -16.90 4.84
N TRP A 103 -9.55 -17.98 4.54
CA TRP A 103 -11.02 -17.93 4.48
C TRP A 103 -11.61 -17.56 5.84
N ARG A 104 -11.10 -18.17 6.93
CA ARG A 104 -11.48 -17.79 8.29
C ARG A 104 -11.24 -16.32 8.57
N GLN A 105 -10.08 -15.81 8.20
CA GLN A 105 -9.75 -14.38 8.35
C GLN A 105 -10.66 -13.48 7.51
N ALA A 106 -10.96 -13.88 6.27
CA ALA A 106 -11.88 -13.15 5.41
C ALA A 106 -13.32 -13.10 5.98
N GLN A 107 -13.79 -14.18 6.60
CA GLN A 107 -15.07 -14.21 7.31
C GLN A 107 -15.08 -13.22 8.48
N LEU A 108 -14.02 -13.16 9.27
CA LEU A 108 -13.88 -12.25 10.41
C LEU A 108 -13.83 -10.78 9.97
N ILE A 109 -13.05 -10.47 8.94
CA ILE A 109 -12.96 -9.11 8.37
C ILE A 109 -14.32 -8.67 7.79
N ASN A 110 -15.10 -9.61 7.24
CA ASN A 110 -16.41 -9.30 6.65
C ASN A 110 -17.51 -8.98 7.70
N ILE A 111 -17.21 -9.15 9.00
CA ILE A 111 -18.06 -8.66 10.11
C ILE A 111 -17.93 -7.14 10.17
N SER A 112 -18.84 -6.45 9.51
CA SER A 112 -18.77 -5.01 9.23
C SER A 112 -19.84 -4.22 9.98
N GLY A 113 -19.57 -2.95 10.27
CA GLY A 113 -20.54 -2.07 10.92
C GLY A 113 -19.94 -1.01 11.82
N LEU A 114 -20.82 -0.41 12.61
CA LEU A 114 -20.49 0.43 13.76
C LEU A 114 -20.53 -0.43 15.02
N PHE A 115 -19.47 -0.37 15.80
CA PHE A 115 -19.31 -1.16 17.04
C PHE A 115 -18.93 -0.27 18.20
N GLU A 116 -19.48 -0.52 19.38
CA GLU A 116 -19.01 0.04 20.64
C GLU A 116 -17.89 -0.82 21.21
N VAL A 117 -16.69 -0.26 21.34
CA VAL A 117 -15.53 -0.93 21.92
C VAL A 117 -15.62 -0.93 23.44
N THR A 118 -15.89 0.25 23.97
CA THR A 118 -16.20 0.53 25.39
C THR A 118 -16.98 1.83 25.45
N ASP A 119 -17.49 2.22 26.64
CA ASP A 119 -18.23 3.45 26.81
C ASP A 119 -17.50 4.66 26.20
N GLY A 120 -18.13 5.28 25.21
CA GLY A 120 -17.61 6.45 24.48
C GLY A 120 -16.48 6.14 23.50
N VAL A 121 -16.19 4.87 23.16
CA VAL A 121 -15.23 4.49 22.10
C VAL A 121 -15.90 3.59 21.09
N TYR A 122 -15.88 3.99 19.83
CA TYR A 122 -16.54 3.30 18.72
C TYR A 122 -15.60 3.02 17.59
N GLN A 123 -15.83 1.93 16.84
CA GLN A 123 -15.14 1.64 15.59
C GLN A 123 -16.12 1.44 14.43
N ILE A 124 -15.78 2.03 13.28
CA ILE A 124 -16.34 1.70 11.98
C ILE A 124 -15.41 0.68 11.34
N ARG A 125 -15.90 -0.52 11.06
CA ARG A 125 -15.10 -1.63 10.52
C ARG A 125 -15.59 -2.07 9.16
N ASN A 126 -14.66 -2.39 8.26
CA ASN A 126 -14.88 -2.90 6.90
C ASN A 126 -15.71 -1.96 6.00
N LEU A 127 -15.49 -0.66 6.12
CA LEU A 127 -15.98 0.35 5.18
C LEU A 127 -14.86 0.80 4.22
N ASP A 128 -13.64 0.38 4.50
CA ASP A 128 -12.42 0.55 3.72
C ASP A 128 -11.41 -0.53 4.15
N LEU A 129 -10.13 -0.39 3.77
CA LEU A 129 -9.05 -1.28 4.19
C LEU A 129 -8.81 -1.20 5.71
N SER A 130 -8.71 0.00 6.25
CA SER A 130 -8.54 0.29 7.68
C SER A 130 -9.87 0.48 8.41
N ASN A 131 -9.81 0.56 9.73
CA ASN A 131 -10.91 0.98 10.59
C ASN A 131 -10.81 2.48 10.88
N MET A 132 -11.95 3.10 11.22
CA MET A 132 -12.00 4.44 11.78
C MET A 132 -12.49 4.36 13.21
N THR A 133 -11.69 4.87 14.18
CA THR A 133 -12.07 4.88 15.59
C THR A 133 -12.57 6.27 15.99
N ILE A 134 -13.66 6.33 16.74
CA ILE A 134 -14.31 7.56 17.22
C ILE A 134 -14.34 7.51 18.74
N ILE A 135 -13.78 8.55 19.39
CA ILE A 135 -13.67 8.64 20.85
C ILE A 135 -14.46 9.86 21.31
N GLU A 136 -15.49 9.63 22.12
CA GLU A 136 -16.28 10.70 22.72
C GLU A 136 -15.55 11.30 23.91
N GLY A 137 -15.35 12.60 23.87
CA GLY A 137 -14.79 13.39 24.96
C GLY A 137 -15.83 14.25 25.65
N LYS A 138 -15.35 15.33 26.28
CA LYS A 138 -16.18 16.23 27.07
C LYS A 138 -17.05 17.15 26.21
N GLU A 139 -16.51 17.68 25.12
CA GLU A 139 -17.14 18.69 24.28
C GLU A 139 -17.54 18.18 22.90
N GLY A 140 -16.88 17.10 22.43
CA GLY A 140 -17.08 16.58 21.10
C GLY A 140 -16.55 15.16 20.93
N ILE A 141 -15.96 14.92 19.77
CA ILE A 141 -15.34 13.64 19.41
C ILE A 141 -13.94 13.84 18.85
N THR A 142 -13.09 12.86 19.11
CA THR A 142 -11.80 12.67 18.44
C THR A 142 -11.94 11.54 17.43
N VAL A 143 -11.53 11.77 16.18
CA VAL A 143 -11.51 10.73 15.12
C VAL A 143 -10.08 10.27 14.93
N VAL A 144 -9.87 8.95 15.01
CA VAL A 144 -8.59 8.31 14.75
C VAL A 144 -8.66 7.62 13.39
N ASP A 145 -7.71 7.92 12.52
CA ASP A 145 -7.50 7.34 11.20
C ASP A 145 -8.76 7.33 10.30
N PRO A 146 -8.97 8.41 9.57
CA PRO A 146 -10.20 8.62 8.80
C PRO A 146 -10.25 7.84 7.45
N LEU A 147 -9.80 6.58 7.40
CA LEU A 147 -9.85 5.68 6.22
C LEU A 147 -9.02 6.17 5.01
N VAL A 148 -9.15 5.46 3.86
CA VAL A 148 -8.41 5.77 2.61
C VAL A 148 -9.00 6.97 1.88
N SER A 149 -10.33 7.11 1.83
CA SER A 149 -11.00 8.10 0.99
C SER A 149 -12.02 8.96 1.73
N ALA A 150 -12.17 10.19 1.27
CA ALA A 150 -13.11 11.15 1.85
C ALA A 150 -14.55 10.64 1.82
N GLU A 151 -14.93 9.93 0.77
CA GLU A 151 -16.28 9.43 0.57
C GLU A 151 -16.61 8.30 1.57
N THR A 152 -15.70 7.35 1.79
CA THR A 152 -15.90 6.28 2.78
C THR A 152 -15.87 6.84 4.21
N ALA A 153 -14.94 7.75 4.50
CA ALA A 153 -14.86 8.42 5.80
C ALA A 153 -16.15 9.19 6.13
N LYS A 154 -16.70 9.92 5.14
CA LYS A 154 -17.98 10.63 5.30
C LYS A 154 -19.14 9.68 5.62
N VAL A 155 -19.26 8.58 4.88
CA VAL A 155 -20.30 7.57 5.12
C VAL A 155 -20.15 6.95 6.50
N GLY A 156 -18.93 6.71 6.95
CA GLY A 156 -18.63 6.23 8.32
C GLY A 156 -19.08 7.24 9.38
N MET A 157 -18.76 8.51 9.20
CA MET A 157 -19.23 9.57 10.12
C MET A 157 -20.75 9.71 10.14
N ASP A 158 -21.39 9.65 8.98
CA ASP A 158 -22.85 9.70 8.88
C ASP A 158 -23.51 8.51 9.62
N LEU A 159 -22.90 7.30 9.53
CA LEU A 159 -23.34 6.11 10.27
C LEU A 159 -23.21 6.33 11.80
N TYR A 160 -22.10 6.87 12.26
CA TYR A 160 -21.91 7.21 13.67
C TYR A 160 -22.95 8.24 14.12
N TYR A 161 -23.10 9.36 13.42
CA TYR A 161 -24.04 10.42 13.78
C TYR A 161 -25.51 9.94 13.82
N LYS A 162 -25.91 9.08 12.89
CA LYS A 162 -27.25 8.48 12.85
C LYS A 162 -27.56 7.68 14.12
N ASN A 163 -26.57 7.02 14.71
CA ASN A 163 -26.77 6.10 15.83
C ASN A 163 -26.42 6.73 17.19
N ARG A 164 -25.51 7.73 17.25
CA ARG A 164 -25.01 8.34 18.49
C ARG A 164 -25.36 9.82 18.63
N GLY A 165 -25.98 10.42 17.61
CA GLY A 165 -26.24 11.86 17.57
C GLY A 165 -25.06 12.67 17.09
N GLN A 166 -25.33 13.86 16.58
CA GLN A 166 -24.32 14.73 16.04
C GLN A 166 -23.49 15.39 17.15
N LYS A 167 -22.18 15.28 17.07
CA LYS A 167 -21.21 15.91 17.96
C LYS A 167 -20.12 16.57 17.12
N PRO A 168 -19.57 17.72 17.54
CA PRO A 168 -18.48 18.37 16.81
C PRO A 168 -17.22 17.51 16.86
N VAL A 169 -16.49 17.42 15.76
CA VAL A 169 -15.12 16.90 15.75
C VAL A 169 -14.21 17.98 16.34
N VAL A 170 -13.51 17.69 17.41
CA VAL A 170 -12.58 18.61 18.08
C VAL A 170 -11.12 18.24 17.84
N ALA A 171 -10.86 16.97 17.51
CA ALA A 171 -9.53 16.50 17.15
C ALA A 171 -9.59 15.37 16.11
N VAL A 172 -8.51 15.26 15.35
CA VAL A 172 -8.18 14.08 14.53
C VAL A 172 -6.80 13.59 14.95
N ILE A 173 -6.60 12.27 14.97
CA ILE A 173 -5.30 11.66 15.23
C ILE A 173 -4.95 10.79 14.04
N TYR A 174 -3.80 11.01 13.41
CA TYR A 174 -3.18 10.07 12.48
C TYR A 174 -2.19 9.22 13.24
N THR A 175 -2.35 7.90 13.21
CA THR A 175 -1.47 6.98 13.94
C THR A 175 -0.08 6.89 13.32
N HIS A 176 -0.02 6.89 11.98
CA HIS A 176 1.20 6.75 11.20
C HIS A 176 1.05 7.26 9.75
N SER A 177 2.12 7.13 8.96
CA SER A 177 2.26 7.80 7.66
C SER A 177 1.64 7.09 6.46
N HIS A 178 0.92 5.96 6.63
CA HIS A 178 0.24 5.30 5.52
C HIS A 178 -1.09 5.95 5.15
N VAL A 179 -1.44 5.87 3.86
CA VAL A 179 -2.57 6.61 3.29
C VAL A 179 -3.93 6.20 3.82
N ASP A 180 -4.11 4.96 4.22
CA ASP A 180 -5.36 4.44 4.77
C ASP A 180 -5.65 4.90 6.20
N HIS A 181 -4.73 5.68 6.80
CA HIS A 181 -4.88 6.26 8.12
C HIS A 181 -5.09 7.78 8.11
N TYR A 182 -4.95 8.44 6.93
CA TYR A 182 -5.22 9.88 6.82
C TYR A 182 -6.05 10.27 5.59
N GLY A 183 -6.11 9.39 4.57
CA GLY A 183 -6.60 9.73 3.23
C GLY A 183 -8.03 10.25 3.17
N GLY A 184 -8.88 9.89 4.11
CA GLY A 184 -10.27 10.31 4.16
C GLY A 184 -10.56 11.58 4.99
N VAL A 185 -9.54 12.28 5.46
CA VAL A 185 -9.71 13.37 6.45
C VAL A 185 -10.69 14.48 6.03
N ARG A 186 -10.76 14.82 4.74
CA ARG A 186 -11.73 15.83 4.26
C ARG A 186 -13.19 15.32 4.23
N GLY A 187 -13.42 14.02 4.42
CA GLY A 187 -14.73 13.44 4.69
C GLY A 187 -15.18 13.62 6.14
N VAL A 188 -14.28 14.00 7.04
CA VAL A 188 -14.49 14.14 8.48
C VAL A 188 -14.51 15.60 8.94
N ILE A 189 -13.59 16.42 8.43
CA ILE A 189 -13.41 17.83 8.85
C ILE A 189 -13.12 18.75 7.66
N ASP A 190 -13.42 20.03 7.84
CA ASP A 190 -13.02 21.09 6.93
C ASP A 190 -11.67 21.68 7.33
N GLU A 191 -10.79 21.95 6.36
CA GLU A 191 -9.50 22.59 6.59
C GLU A 191 -9.62 23.98 7.24
N ALA A 192 -10.71 24.70 6.98
CA ALA A 192 -10.99 25.99 7.61
C ALA A 192 -11.13 25.88 9.14
N ASP A 193 -11.73 24.79 9.63
CA ASP A 193 -11.84 24.53 11.07
C ASP A 193 -10.47 24.23 11.71
N VAL A 194 -9.57 23.58 10.96
CA VAL A 194 -8.18 23.37 11.39
C VAL A 194 -7.41 24.68 11.43
N LYS A 195 -7.48 25.48 10.36
CA LYS A 195 -6.81 26.80 10.27
C LYS A 195 -7.30 27.78 11.35
N SER A 196 -8.56 27.71 11.73
CA SER A 196 -9.12 28.54 12.82
C SER A 196 -8.75 28.04 14.23
N GLY A 197 -8.12 26.86 14.35
CA GLY A 197 -7.80 26.23 15.64
C GLY A 197 -8.98 25.57 16.34
N LYS A 198 -10.14 25.48 15.69
CA LYS A 198 -11.32 24.79 16.21
C LYS A 198 -11.13 23.26 16.25
N VAL A 199 -10.41 22.70 15.27
CA VAL A 199 -10.02 21.29 15.21
C VAL A 199 -8.50 21.20 15.25
N LYS A 200 -7.97 20.29 16.06
CA LYS A 200 -6.53 19.97 16.10
C LYS A 200 -6.27 18.64 15.42
N ILE A 201 -5.16 18.54 14.71
CA ILE A 201 -4.69 17.27 14.13
C ILE A 201 -3.39 16.87 14.82
N TYR A 202 -3.40 15.71 15.47
CA TYR A 202 -2.25 15.12 16.13
C TYR A 202 -1.63 14.05 15.26
N ALA A 203 -0.31 13.97 15.21
CA ALA A 203 0.41 12.96 14.45
C ALA A 203 1.82 12.72 15.03
N PRO A 204 2.47 11.57 14.74
CA PRO A 204 3.87 11.38 15.08
C PRO A 204 4.76 12.31 14.25
N ALA A 205 5.88 12.72 14.84
CA ALA A 205 6.90 13.53 14.15
C ALA A 205 7.39 12.80 12.90
N GLY A 206 7.55 13.54 11.79
CA GLY A 206 7.97 13.00 10.49
C GLY A 206 6.83 12.46 9.63
N LEU A 207 5.58 12.45 10.12
CA LEU A 207 4.45 11.89 9.35
C LEU A 207 4.33 12.51 7.96
N LEU A 208 4.39 13.83 7.87
CA LEU A 208 4.16 14.53 6.60
C LEU A 208 5.24 14.20 5.57
N GLU A 209 6.50 14.23 5.98
CA GLU A 209 7.64 13.91 5.14
C GLU A 209 7.58 12.47 4.64
N GLU A 210 7.26 11.52 5.52
CA GLU A 210 7.19 10.11 5.16
C GLU A 210 5.97 9.80 4.28
N ALA A 211 4.79 10.36 4.58
CA ALA A 211 3.60 10.21 3.77
C ALA A 211 3.80 10.76 2.34
N VAL A 212 4.45 11.92 2.21
CA VAL A 212 4.74 12.52 0.90
C VAL A 212 5.81 11.71 0.17
N SER A 213 6.95 11.39 0.80
CA SER A 213 8.07 10.72 0.14
C SER A 213 7.67 9.33 -0.38
N GLU A 214 6.92 8.56 0.37
CA GLU A 214 6.45 7.24 -0.03
C GLU A 214 5.50 7.31 -1.24
N ASN A 215 4.55 8.23 -1.23
CA ASN A 215 3.51 8.30 -2.25
C ASN A 215 3.93 9.08 -3.51
N ILE A 216 5.01 9.86 -3.46
CA ILE A 216 5.44 10.73 -4.56
C ILE A 216 6.71 10.20 -5.24
N MET A 217 7.81 9.96 -4.51
CA MET A 217 9.12 9.66 -5.11
C MET A 217 9.13 8.36 -5.92
N ALA A 218 8.61 7.28 -5.36
CA ALA A 218 8.42 6.00 -6.04
C ALA A 218 6.93 5.68 -6.29
N GLY A 219 6.06 6.68 -6.22
CA GLY A 219 4.61 6.53 -6.21
C GLY A 219 4.06 5.78 -7.42
N ASN A 220 4.59 6.02 -8.62
CA ASN A 220 4.15 5.33 -9.83
C ASN A 220 4.34 3.81 -9.74
N VAL A 221 5.54 3.36 -9.41
CA VAL A 221 5.84 1.92 -9.32
C VAL A 221 5.16 1.28 -8.12
N MET A 222 5.10 1.98 -6.99
CA MET A 222 4.41 1.46 -5.79
C MET A 222 2.91 1.31 -6.01
N SER A 223 2.24 2.30 -6.61
CA SER A 223 0.80 2.24 -6.88
C SER A 223 0.44 1.15 -7.91
N ARG A 224 1.27 0.98 -8.95
CA ARG A 224 1.09 -0.13 -9.90
C ARG A 224 1.20 -1.51 -9.20
N ARG A 225 2.18 -1.69 -8.32
CA ARG A 225 2.35 -2.93 -7.54
C ARG A 225 1.28 -3.07 -6.45
N ALA A 226 0.77 -1.96 -5.90
CA ALA A 226 -0.36 -1.98 -4.96
C ALA A 226 -1.63 -2.55 -5.60
N SER A 227 -1.87 -2.31 -6.89
CA SER A 227 -3.01 -2.90 -7.61
C SER A 227 -2.98 -4.43 -7.63
N TYR A 228 -1.78 -5.03 -7.61
CA TYR A 228 -1.59 -6.46 -7.40
C TYR A 228 -1.82 -6.85 -5.94
N MET A 229 -1.19 -6.13 -5.01
CA MET A 229 -1.16 -6.47 -3.59
C MET A 229 -2.56 -6.49 -2.96
N TYR A 230 -3.37 -5.48 -3.25
CA TYR A 230 -4.74 -5.37 -2.74
C TYR A 230 -5.79 -6.06 -3.61
N GLY A 231 -5.39 -6.57 -4.78
CA GLY A 231 -6.27 -7.29 -5.68
C GLY A 231 -7.35 -6.44 -6.34
N ASN A 232 -7.13 -5.12 -6.46
CA ASN A 232 -8.11 -4.19 -7.05
C ASN A 232 -8.49 -4.54 -8.50
N LEU A 233 -7.62 -5.30 -9.20
CA LEU A 233 -7.84 -5.72 -10.59
C LEU A 233 -8.54 -7.08 -10.69
N LEU A 234 -8.75 -7.77 -9.58
CA LEU A 234 -9.41 -9.06 -9.51
C LEU A 234 -10.89 -8.90 -9.21
N LYS A 235 -11.70 -9.78 -9.79
CA LYS A 235 -13.10 -9.89 -9.38
C LYS A 235 -13.17 -10.45 -7.96
N PRO A 236 -13.98 -9.85 -7.05
CA PRO A 236 -14.31 -10.47 -5.77
C PRO A 236 -15.09 -11.76 -5.99
N ASP A 237 -14.45 -12.91 -5.85
CA ASP A 237 -15.06 -14.25 -5.85
C ASP A 237 -14.07 -15.30 -5.33
N VAL A 238 -14.52 -16.56 -5.22
CA VAL A 238 -13.73 -17.67 -4.66
C VAL A 238 -12.51 -18.07 -5.50
N LYS A 239 -12.45 -17.70 -6.77
CA LYS A 239 -11.27 -17.86 -7.65
C LYS A 239 -10.49 -16.56 -7.85
N GLY A 240 -11.00 -15.46 -7.31
CA GLY A 240 -10.43 -14.14 -7.39
C GLY A 240 -10.01 -13.61 -6.02
N GLN A 241 -10.37 -12.35 -5.75
CA GLN A 241 -10.00 -11.66 -4.53
C GLN A 241 -11.00 -12.01 -3.40
N VAL A 242 -10.47 -12.41 -2.24
CA VAL A 242 -11.26 -12.70 -1.03
C VAL A 242 -10.91 -11.77 0.13
N GLY A 243 -9.96 -10.88 -0.07
CA GLY A 243 -9.48 -9.92 0.93
C GLY A 243 -7.98 -9.68 0.79
N ALA A 244 -7.49 -8.73 1.55
CA ALA A 244 -6.07 -8.42 1.69
C ALA A 244 -5.46 -8.98 2.99
N GLY A 245 -6.24 -9.67 3.82
CA GLY A 245 -5.80 -10.22 5.11
C GLY A 245 -5.76 -9.20 6.24
N LEU A 246 -5.54 -7.94 5.93
CA LEU A 246 -5.55 -6.80 6.85
C LEU A 246 -6.91 -6.10 6.87
N GLY A 247 -7.58 -6.11 5.76
CA GLY A 247 -8.92 -5.64 5.46
C GLY A 247 -9.40 -6.32 4.18
N THR A 248 -10.50 -5.88 3.60
CA THR A 248 -11.00 -6.47 2.35
C THR A 248 -10.22 -5.95 1.14
N THR A 249 -10.26 -4.66 0.87
CA THR A 249 -9.51 -3.97 -0.21
C THR A 249 -9.49 -2.47 0.06
N THR A 250 -8.79 -1.70 -0.75
CA THR A 250 -8.81 -0.24 -0.68
C THR A 250 -10.00 0.33 -1.45
N SER A 251 -10.63 1.38 -0.92
CA SER A 251 -11.60 2.17 -1.67
C SER A 251 -10.94 2.90 -2.84
N ALA A 252 -11.70 3.16 -3.91
CA ALA A 252 -11.24 3.87 -5.11
C ALA A 252 -11.70 5.34 -5.12
N GLY A 253 -11.78 5.96 -3.95
CA GLY A 253 -12.24 7.33 -3.75
C GLY A 253 -11.14 8.38 -3.75
N THR A 254 -11.49 9.57 -3.27
CA THR A 254 -10.60 10.72 -3.21
C THR A 254 -9.69 10.65 -2.00
N VAL A 255 -8.39 10.47 -2.24
CA VAL A 255 -7.36 10.57 -1.20
C VAL A 255 -7.09 12.03 -0.89
N THR A 256 -7.14 12.38 0.38
CA THR A 256 -6.94 13.75 0.89
C THR A 256 -5.88 13.79 1.98
N LEU A 257 -5.40 14.97 2.32
CA LEU A 257 -4.46 15.18 3.43
C LEU A 257 -4.62 16.61 3.95
N ILE A 258 -4.76 16.75 5.25
CA ILE A 258 -4.63 18.04 5.95
C ILE A 258 -3.43 17.92 6.88
N ALA A 259 -2.49 18.85 6.78
CA ALA A 259 -1.27 18.82 7.57
C ALA A 259 -1.56 18.82 9.09
N PRO A 260 -0.84 18.02 9.88
CA PRO A 260 -0.96 18.00 11.33
C PRO A 260 -0.65 19.37 11.94
N THR A 261 -1.36 19.71 13.02
CA THR A 261 -1.13 20.94 13.81
C THR A 261 -0.31 20.67 15.07
N ASN A 262 -0.34 19.44 15.56
CA ASN A 262 0.29 19.02 16.80
C ASN A 262 1.10 17.74 16.58
N TYR A 263 2.38 17.77 16.90
CA TYR A 263 3.26 16.62 16.74
C TYR A 263 3.63 15.98 18.07
N ILE A 264 3.54 14.65 18.10
CA ILE A 264 4.10 13.84 19.18
C ILE A 264 5.55 13.53 18.78
N THR A 265 6.48 13.88 19.65
CA THR A 265 7.93 13.86 19.33
C THR A 265 8.75 12.91 20.18
N LYS A 266 8.17 12.40 21.28
CA LYS A 266 8.87 11.51 22.20
C LYS A 266 7.93 10.60 22.97
N THR A 267 8.40 9.41 23.29
CA THR A 267 7.74 8.51 24.26
C THR A 267 7.56 9.17 25.61
N GLY A 268 6.41 8.95 26.23
CA GLY A 268 6.01 9.56 27.52
C GLY A 268 5.49 10.99 27.39
N GLN A 269 5.34 11.53 26.16
CA GLN A 269 4.57 12.76 25.95
C GLN A 269 3.11 12.48 26.28
N LYS A 270 2.51 13.36 27.10
CA LYS A 270 1.08 13.28 27.46
C LYS A 270 0.34 14.46 26.90
N GLU A 271 -0.83 14.21 26.33
CA GLU A 271 -1.74 15.24 25.88
C GLU A 271 -3.11 15.03 26.51
N THR A 272 -3.77 16.13 26.85
CA THR A 272 -5.19 16.09 27.22
C THR A 272 -6.01 16.49 25.99
N ILE A 273 -6.71 15.53 25.40
CA ILE A 273 -7.55 15.76 24.22
C ILE A 273 -9.00 15.58 24.65
N ASP A 274 -9.77 16.65 24.59
CA ASP A 274 -11.20 16.70 24.94
C ASP A 274 -11.53 16.04 26.30
N GLY A 275 -10.68 16.28 27.32
CA GLY A 275 -10.85 15.79 28.67
C GLY A 275 -10.36 14.40 28.98
N LEU A 276 -9.78 13.70 28.00
CA LEU A 276 -9.13 12.40 28.17
C LEU A 276 -7.61 12.53 28.11
N THR A 277 -6.91 11.70 28.88
CA THR A 277 -5.44 11.71 28.98
C THR A 277 -4.85 10.63 28.07
N TYR A 278 -4.08 11.08 27.09
CA TYR A 278 -3.34 10.22 26.15
C TYR A 278 -1.87 10.19 26.53
N ASP A 279 -1.32 9.01 26.75
CA ASP A 279 0.11 8.76 27.04
C ASP A 279 0.75 8.07 25.82
N PHE A 280 1.65 8.78 25.12
CA PHE A 280 2.14 8.36 23.81
C PHE A 280 3.47 7.60 23.89
N LEU A 281 3.62 6.61 23.00
CA LEU A 281 4.86 5.88 22.72
C LEU A 281 5.19 6.02 21.23
N MET A 282 6.39 6.54 20.93
CA MET A 282 6.88 6.64 19.55
C MET A 282 7.46 5.30 19.08
N ALA A 283 7.06 4.86 17.89
CA ALA A 283 7.47 3.58 17.29
C ALA A 283 8.04 3.73 15.86
N PRO A 284 8.96 4.66 15.59
CA PRO A 284 9.43 4.91 14.23
C PRO A 284 10.20 3.70 13.68
N GLY A 285 9.88 3.33 12.42
CA GLY A 285 10.52 2.21 11.72
C GLY A 285 10.01 0.82 12.13
N SER A 286 8.92 0.76 12.91
CA SER A 286 8.16 -0.47 13.15
C SER A 286 7.30 -0.80 11.92
N GLU A 287 5.99 -0.62 11.96
CA GLU A 287 5.11 -0.81 10.81
C GLU A 287 5.30 0.31 9.77
N ALA A 288 5.44 1.56 10.22
CA ALA A 288 5.72 2.71 9.39
C ALA A 288 6.99 3.46 9.82
N PRO A 289 7.60 4.26 8.91
CA PRO A 289 8.75 5.10 9.26
C PRO A 289 8.42 6.13 10.35
N SER A 290 7.18 6.64 10.37
CA SER A 290 6.64 7.55 11.37
C SER A 290 5.36 6.94 11.94
N GLU A 291 5.41 6.52 13.22
CA GLU A 291 4.33 5.80 13.89
C GLU A 291 4.33 6.07 15.39
N MET A 292 3.14 6.01 16.02
CA MET A 292 2.96 6.14 17.45
C MET A 292 1.82 5.26 17.95
N LEU A 293 1.98 4.77 19.17
CA LEU A 293 0.97 4.08 19.97
C LEU A 293 0.60 4.96 21.15
N TRP A 294 -0.53 4.68 21.82
CA TRP A 294 -0.87 5.39 23.06
C TRP A 294 -1.79 4.59 23.97
N PHE A 295 -1.87 5.05 25.21
CA PHE A 295 -2.78 4.58 26.23
C PHE A 295 -3.72 5.69 26.66
N ILE A 296 -5.01 5.39 26.75
CA ILE A 296 -6.03 6.28 27.30
C ILE A 296 -6.34 5.83 28.73
N GLU A 297 -5.89 6.61 29.70
CA GLU A 297 -5.92 6.21 31.11
C GLU A 297 -7.35 5.99 31.63
N GLU A 298 -8.29 6.88 31.29
CA GLU A 298 -9.68 6.84 31.72
C GLU A 298 -10.46 5.67 31.10
N LYS A 299 -10.00 5.17 29.95
CA LYS A 299 -10.61 4.03 29.23
C LYS A 299 -9.88 2.73 29.45
N LYS A 300 -8.70 2.74 30.08
CA LYS A 300 -7.79 1.58 30.22
C LYS A 300 -7.53 0.88 28.88
N LEU A 301 -7.37 1.68 27.84
CA LEU A 301 -7.32 1.25 26.46
C LEU A 301 -5.96 1.57 25.85
N ILE A 302 -5.31 0.55 25.27
CA ILE A 302 -4.14 0.71 24.39
C ILE A 302 -4.62 0.80 22.95
N GLU A 303 -4.18 1.84 22.25
CA GLU A 303 -4.26 1.97 20.81
C GLU A 303 -2.88 1.65 20.21
N THR A 304 -2.81 0.68 19.31
CA THR A 304 -1.55 0.17 18.77
C THR A 304 -1.30 0.51 17.31
N ALA A 305 -2.05 1.46 16.78
CA ALA A 305 -1.93 1.83 15.37
C ALA A 305 -2.06 0.58 14.47
N GLU A 306 -0.94 0.11 13.93
CA GLU A 306 -0.85 -1.12 13.17
C GLU A 306 0.20 -2.09 13.72
N ASP A 307 0.91 -1.70 14.79
CA ASP A 307 2.00 -2.46 15.39
C ASP A 307 1.56 -3.79 16.02
N VAL A 308 0.33 -3.87 16.53
CA VAL A 308 -0.25 -5.10 17.11
C VAL A 308 -1.66 -5.32 16.57
N THR A 309 -1.79 -6.23 15.62
CA THR A 309 -3.04 -6.57 14.92
C THR A 309 -3.31 -8.07 14.98
N HIS A 310 -4.46 -8.53 14.47
CA HIS A 310 -4.76 -9.97 14.39
C HIS A 310 -4.18 -10.64 13.14
N THR A 311 -2.91 -10.32 12.83
CA THR A 311 -2.10 -10.96 11.78
C THR A 311 -0.61 -10.78 12.05
N LEU A 312 0.25 -11.64 11.49
CA LEU A 312 1.63 -11.28 11.21
C LEU A 312 1.59 -10.21 10.11
N HIS A 313 2.00 -9.00 10.46
CA HIS A 313 2.16 -7.94 9.48
C HIS A 313 3.43 -8.16 8.67
N ASN A 314 3.48 -7.65 7.44
CA ASN A 314 4.69 -7.75 6.64
C ASN A 314 5.80 -6.79 7.13
N THR A 315 7.04 -7.28 7.18
CA THR A 315 8.22 -6.45 7.39
C THR A 315 8.75 -5.85 6.09
N TYR A 316 8.20 -6.29 4.95
CA TYR A 316 8.38 -5.70 3.63
C TYR A 316 7.06 -5.71 2.88
N SER A 317 6.55 -4.55 2.54
CA SER A 317 5.34 -4.44 1.74
C SER A 317 5.63 -4.81 0.28
N LEU A 318 4.87 -5.75 -0.29
CA LEU A 318 5.08 -6.23 -1.66
C LEU A 318 4.84 -5.15 -2.73
N ARG A 319 4.07 -4.10 -2.40
CA ARG A 319 3.93 -2.92 -3.27
C ARG A 319 5.24 -2.12 -3.38
N GLY A 320 6.10 -2.23 -2.39
CA GLY A 320 7.31 -1.45 -2.20
C GLY A 320 7.15 -0.49 -1.01
N ALA A 321 8.13 -0.49 -0.14
CA ALA A 321 8.26 0.44 0.99
C ALA A 321 9.67 0.30 1.56
N LYS A 322 10.07 1.20 2.47
CA LYS A 322 11.24 0.98 3.31
C LYS A 322 11.04 -0.32 4.11
N ILE A 323 12.10 -1.12 4.26
CA ILE A 323 12.02 -2.35 5.06
C ILE A 323 11.79 -1.98 6.53
N ARG A 324 10.77 -2.57 7.12
CA ARG A 324 10.40 -2.43 8.53
C ARG A 324 11.35 -3.24 9.40
N GLN A 325 11.65 -2.73 10.57
CA GLN A 325 12.68 -3.29 11.42
C GLN A 325 12.07 -4.17 12.53
N PRO A 326 12.07 -5.51 12.40
CA PRO A 326 11.38 -6.38 13.36
C PRO A 326 11.98 -6.33 14.77
N LEU A 327 13.28 -6.01 14.91
CA LEU A 327 13.89 -5.87 16.24
C LEU A 327 13.41 -4.62 16.99
N PRO A 328 13.50 -3.38 16.47
CA PRO A 328 12.86 -2.22 17.08
C PRO A 328 11.36 -2.42 17.31
N TRP A 329 10.63 -2.95 16.34
CA TRP A 329 9.19 -3.23 16.45
C TRP A 329 8.89 -4.08 17.69
N SER A 330 9.58 -5.21 17.85
CA SER A 330 9.42 -6.06 19.05
C SER A 330 9.75 -5.33 20.36
N LYS A 331 10.69 -4.39 20.33
CA LYS A 331 11.05 -3.57 21.50
C LYS A 331 9.97 -2.55 21.84
N TYR A 332 9.34 -1.91 20.85
CA TYR A 332 8.22 -0.98 21.10
C TYR A 332 7.01 -1.70 21.68
N ILE A 333 6.66 -2.90 21.18
CA ILE A 333 5.61 -3.73 21.80
C ILE A 333 5.98 -4.09 23.25
N ASN A 334 7.24 -4.43 23.50
CA ASN A 334 7.71 -4.70 24.86
C ASN A 334 7.65 -3.47 25.76
N GLU A 335 7.94 -2.29 25.22
CA GLU A 335 7.82 -1.02 25.95
C GLU A 335 6.35 -0.71 26.28
N ALA A 336 5.43 -0.87 25.33
CA ALA A 336 3.99 -0.75 25.57
C ALA A 336 3.51 -1.71 26.67
N LEU A 337 3.98 -2.97 26.64
CA LEU A 337 3.70 -3.96 27.67
C LEU A 337 4.20 -3.54 29.05
N ASN A 338 5.39 -2.95 29.14
CA ASN A 338 5.97 -2.49 30.41
C ASN A 338 5.29 -1.22 30.96
N LEU A 339 4.86 -0.31 30.07
CA LEU A 339 4.22 0.94 30.46
C LEU A 339 2.76 0.75 30.90
N TRP A 340 2.03 -0.13 30.19
CA TRP A 340 0.57 -0.17 30.24
C TRP A 340 -0.02 -1.56 30.46
N GLY A 341 0.79 -2.63 30.33
CA GLY A 341 0.29 -4.01 30.37
C GLY A 341 -0.45 -4.40 31.64
N ASP A 342 -0.07 -3.84 32.79
CA ASP A 342 -0.72 -4.08 34.08
C ASP A 342 -2.02 -3.28 34.29
N LYS A 343 -2.29 -2.29 33.42
CA LYS A 343 -3.40 -1.34 33.53
C LYS A 343 -4.45 -1.51 32.45
N ALA A 344 -4.04 -2.02 31.29
CA ALA A 344 -4.88 -2.11 30.11
C ALA A 344 -5.93 -3.23 30.25
N GLU A 345 -7.16 -2.90 29.93
CA GLU A 345 -8.28 -3.85 29.85
C GLU A 345 -8.70 -4.09 28.39
N ILE A 346 -8.28 -3.20 27.48
CA ILE A 346 -8.65 -3.23 26.08
C ILE A 346 -7.42 -2.88 25.25
N ILE A 347 -7.25 -3.58 24.13
CA ILE A 347 -6.32 -3.21 23.06
C ILE A 347 -7.08 -3.18 21.76
N LEU A 348 -6.86 -2.15 20.97
CA LEU A 348 -7.37 -2.04 19.60
C LEU A 348 -6.28 -1.52 18.66
N ALA A 349 -6.51 -1.72 17.38
CA ALA A 349 -5.72 -1.23 16.27
C ALA A 349 -6.64 -0.69 15.19
N GLN A 350 -6.08 -0.05 14.19
CA GLN A 350 -6.85 0.49 13.07
C GLN A 350 -7.14 -0.54 11.97
N HIS A 351 -6.89 -1.82 12.27
CA HIS A 351 -7.32 -2.98 11.51
C HIS A 351 -7.87 -4.06 12.45
N HIS A 352 -8.72 -4.94 11.90
CA HIS A 352 -9.34 -6.05 12.61
C HIS A 352 -10.30 -5.62 13.73
N TRP A 353 -10.41 -6.39 14.79
CA TRP A 353 -11.29 -6.22 15.95
C TRP A 353 -10.46 -6.03 17.22
N PRO A 354 -11.02 -5.41 18.28
CA PRO A 354 -10.32 -5.26 19.54
C PRO A 354 -10.20 -6.59 20.31
N THR A 355 -9.33 -6.60 21.33
CA THR A 355 -9.22 -7.65 22.32
C THR A 355 -9.51 -7.09 23.71
N TRP A 356 -10.30 -7.81 24.51
CA TRP A 356 -10.74 -7.39 25.84
C TRP A 356 -10.24 -8.32 26.93
N GLY A 357 -10.07 -7.75 28.14
CA GLY A 357 -9.56 -8.41 29.33
C GLY A 357 -8.05 -8.37 29.42
N ASN A 358 -7.55 -7.93 30.58
CA ASN A 358 -6.11 -7.70 30.81
C ASN A 358 -5.24 -8.92 30.42
N ASP A 359 -5.62 -10.13 30.84
CA ASP A 359 -4.84 -11.34 30.50
C ASP A 359 -4.74 -11.57 29.00
N ASN A 360 -5.81 -11.31 28.24
CA ASN A 360 -5.84 -11.44 26.78
C ASN A 360 -5.00 -10.35 26.10
N VAL A 361 -5.09 -9.10 26.58
CA VAL A 361 -4.29 -7.97 26.12
C VAL A 361 -2.80 -8.28 26.30
N VAL A 362 -2.39 -8.70 27.49
CA VAL A 362 -1.00 -9.07 27.80
C VAL A 362 -0.54 -10.26 26.95
N LYS A 363 -1.41 -11.25 26.74
CA LYS A 363 -1.11 -12.41 25.89
C LYS A 363 -0.89 -12.00 24.44
N LEU A 364 -1.74 -11.13 23.88
CA LEU A 364 -1.61 -10.65 22.51
C LEU A 364 -0.32 -9.85 22.33
N LEU A 365 -0.04 -8.88 23.22
CA LEU A 365 1.20 -8.10 23.21
C LEU A 365 2.45 -8.99 23.25
N LYS A 366 2.49 -9.95 24.17
CA LYS A 366 3.61 -10.90 24.27
C LYS A 366 3.78 -11.76 23.04
N SER A 367 2.68 -12.23 22.48
CA SER A 367 2.68 -13.10 21.29
C SER A 367 3.23 -12.38 20.06
N GLN A 368 2.76 -11.17 19.79
CA GLN A 368 3.23 -10.34 18.67
C GLN A 368 4.68 -9.87 18.87
N ARG A 369 5.04 -9.43 20.08
CA ARG A 369 6.44 -9.10 20.43
C ARG A 369 7.38 -10.25 20.12
N ASP A 370 7.03 -11.45 20.59
CA ASP A 370 7.88 -12.63 20.46
C ASP A 370 7.96 -13.11 19.01
N LEU A 371 6.90 -12.92 18.24
CA LEU A 371 6.86 -13.24 16.81
C LEU A 371 7.89 -12.41 16.01
N TYR A 372 7.83 -11.08 16.11
CA TYR A 372 8.79 -10.21 15.41
C TYR A 372 10.22 -10.41 15.93
N ARG A 373 10.38 -10.61 17.24
CA ARG A 373 11.67 -10.91 17.83
C ARG A 373 12.24 -12.23 17.31
N TYR A 374 11.42 -13.27 17.23
CA TYR A 374 11.82 -14.57 16.72
C TYR A 374 12.22 -14.51 15.24
N ILE A 375 11.46 -13.79 14.41
CA ILE A 375 11.80 -13.59 13.00
C ILE A 375 13.17 -12.91 12.87
N ASN A 376 13.41 -11.85 13.62
CA ASN A 376 14.69 -11.16 13.61
C ASN A 376 15.85 -12.09 14.03
N ASP A 377 15.74 -12.64 15.22
CA ASP A 377 16.86 -13.34 15.86
C ASP A 377 17.21 -14.65 15.15
N GLN A 378 16.20 -15.42 14.69
CA GLN A 378 16.43 -16.67 13.99
C GLN A 378 16.89 -16.47 12.56
N THR A 379 16.45 -15.42 11.87
CA THR A 379 16.99 -15.06 10.56
C THR A 379 18.49 -14.79 10.67
N LEU A 380 18.91 -13.95 11.61
CA LEU A 380 20.33 -13.64 11.83
C LEU A 380 21.13 -14.87 12.29
N ARG A 381 20.57 -15.70 13.17
CA ARG A 381 21.24 -16.94 13.62
C ARG A 381 21.53 -17.87 12.43
N MET A 382 20.56 -18.07 11.54
CA MET A 382 20.71 -18.95 10.37
C MET A 382 21.64 -18.33 9.33
N ALA A 383 21.58 -17.00 9.11
CA ALA A 383 22.50 -16.28 8.25
C ALA A 383 23.96 -16.38 8.75
N ASN A 384 24.17 -16.27 10.06
CA ASN A 384 25.50 -16.48 10.67
C ASN A 384 26.02 -17.93 10.58
N GLN A 385 25.15 -18.89 10.25
CA GLN A 385 25.53 -20.26 9.89
C GLN A 385 25.84 -20.43 8.40
N GLY A 386 25.81 -19.35 7.61
CA GLY A 386 26.12 -19.36 6.19
C GLY A 386 24.95 -19.65 5.27
N MET A 387 23.71 -19.67 5.78
CA MET A 387 22.51 -19.88 4.95
C MET A 387 22.18 -18.60 4.18
N THR A 388 21.83 -18.78 2.92
CA THR A 388 21.32 -17.70 2.06
C THR A 388 19.89 -17.31 2.44
N ARG A 389 19.45 -16.16 1.97
CA ARG A 389 18.10 -15.63 2.16
C ARG A 389 16.99 -16.67 1.83
N ASP A 390 17.12 -17.34 0.69
CA ASP A 390 16.10 -18.28 0.22
C ASP A 390 16.15 -19.62 0.97
N GLU A 391 17.34 -20.07 1.37
CA GLU A 391 17.50 -21.25 2.24
C GLU A 391 16.92 -21.01 3.62
N ILE A 392 17.14 -19.85 4.23
CA ILE A 392 16.54 -19.48 5.51
C ILE A 392 15.02 -19.51 5.38
N ALA A 393 14.46 -18.82 4.40
CA ALA A 393 13.01 -18.76 4.19
C ALA A 393 12.36 -20.15 3.98
N ALA A 394 13.07 -21.07 3.34
CA ALA A 394 12.61 -22.44 3.11
C ALA A 394 12.66 -23.32 4.38
N ASN A 395 13.62 -23.07 5.28
CA ASN A 395 13.87 -23.87 6.47
C ASN A 395 13.33 -23.24 7.78
N PHE A 396 12.83 -22.02 7.72
CA PHE A 396 12.35 -21.28 8.89
C PHE A 396 11.08 -21.90 9.47
N LYS A 397 11.08 -22.14 10.77
CA LYS A 397 9.92 -22.73 11.47
C LYS A 397 9.65 -21.92 12.74
N LEU A 398 8.41 -21.47 12.89
CA LEU A 398 7.94 -20.90 14.15
C LEU A 398 7.74 -22.01 15.19
N PRO A 399 8.01 -21.74 16.48
CA PRO A 399 7.55 -22.61 17.56
C PRO A 399 6.03 -22.78 17.50
N SER A 400 5.52 -23.94 17.91
CA SER A 400 4.07 -24.22 17.87
C SER A 400 3.25 -23.24 18.70
N SER A 401 3.80 -22.69 19.77
CA SER A 401 3.16 -21.64 20.58
C SER A 401 2.90 -20.35 19.80
N LEU A 402 3.76 -20.00 18.82
CA LEU A 402 3.56 -18.87 17.93
C LEU A 402 2.74 -19.27 16.69
N ALA A 403 3.08 -20.40 16.08
CA ALA A 403 2.45 -20.86 14.83
C ALA A 403 0.95 -21.16 14.96
N ASN A 404 0.49 -21.62 16.15
CA ASN A 404 -0.90 -21.99 16.39
C ASN A 404 -1.75 -20.84 16.98
N THR A 405 -1.19 -19.63 17.07
CA THR A 405 -1.92 -18.43 17.49
C THR A 405 -2.46 -17.72 16.25
N TRP A 406 -3.79 -17.54 16.17
CA TRP A 406 -4.43 -16.93 15.01
C TRP A 406 -3.87 -15.53 14.68
N ALA A 407 -3.67 -14.69 15.67
CA ALA A 407 -3.08 -13.35 15.49
C ALA A 407 -1.63 -13.36 14.95
N ASN A 408 -0.96 -14.51 14.96
CA ASN A 408 0.41 -14.67 14.42
C ASN A 408 0.43 -15.28 13.02
N ARG A 409 -0.75 -15.59 12.44
CA ARG A 409 -0.82 -16.14 11.08
C ARG A 409 -0.52 -15.06 10.04
N GLY A 410 0.10 -15.48 8.95
CA GLY A 410 0.56 -14.58 7.90
C GLY A 410 -0.52 -14.20 6.90
N TYR A 411 -1.58 -13.54 7.37
CA TYR A 411 -2.67 -13.12 6.48
C TYR A 411 -2.33 -11.91 5.61
N TYR A 412 -1.47 -11.00 6.13
CA TYR A 412 -0.98 -9.82 5.41
C TYR A 412 0.51 -9.92 5.12
N GLY A 413 1.31 -10.30 6.11
CA GLY A 413 2.68 -10.74 5.95
C GLY A 413 2.77 -12.20 5.50
N SER A 414 3.96 -12.73 5.55
CA SER A 414 4.28 -14.14 5.41
C SER A 414 5.63 -14.39 6.05
N VAL A 415 5.75 -15.42 6.89
CA VAL A 415 7.05 -15.77 7.50
C VAL A 415 8.15 -15.86 6.44
N SER A 416 7.85 -16.43 5.27
CA SER A 416 8.83 -16.57 4.18
C SER A 416 9.35 -15.23 3.68
N HIS A 417 8.47 -14.25 3.37
CA HIS A 417 8.97 -12.98 2.86
C HIS A 417 9.49 -12.06 3.95
N ASP A 418 8.98 -12.15 5.18
CA ASP A 418 9.45 -11.37 6.31
C ASP A 418 10.89 -11.76 6.71
N VAL A 419 11.19 -13.06 6.66
CA VAL A 419 12.57 -13.57 6.81
C VAL A 419 13.47 -13.03 5.70
N LYS A 420 13.01 -13.04 4.44
CA LYS A 420 13.76 -12.48 3.30
C LYS A 420 14.01 -10.99 3.49
N ALA A 421 13.00 -10.25 3.93
CA ALA A 421 13.13 -8.82 4.21
C ALA A 421 14.11 -8.55 5.35
N THR A 422 14.04 -9.32 6.43
CA THR A 422 14.98 -9.22 7.55
C THR A 422 16.41 -9.50 7.11
N TYR A 423 16.64 -10.51 6.26
CA TYR A 423 17.97 -10.76 5.68
C TYR A 423 18.45 -9.55 4.88
N VAL A 424 17.60 -9.00 3.98
CA VAL A 424 17.95 -7.83 3.16
C VAL A 424 18.23 -6.58 4.01
N LEU A 425 17.49 -6.40 5.12
CA LEU A 425 17.72 -5.29 6.06
C LEU A 425 19.17 -5.25 6.59
N TYR A 426 19.74 -6.43 6.90
CA TYR A 426 21.07 -6.52 7.49
C TYR A 426 22.20 -6.77 6.49
N LEU A 427 21.93 -7.52 5.42
CA LEU A 427 22.96 -8.03 4.50
C LEU A 427 22.81 -7.55 3.05
N GLY A 428 21.69 -6.86 2.74
CA GLY A 428 21.40 -6.40 1.37
C GLY A 428 20.88 -7.53 0.46
N TRP A 429 20.81 -7.25 -0.82
CA TRP A 429 20.23 -8.14 -1.84
C TRP A 429 21.15 -9.31 -2.22
N PHE A 430 22.47 -9.15 -2.09
CA PHE A 430 23.47 -10.10 -2.56
C PHE A 430 23.56 -11.31 -1.61
N ASP A 431 23.53 -12.51 -2.18
CA ASP A 431 23.56 -13.77 -1.45
C ASP A 431 24.96 -14.27 -1.08
N GLY A 432 26.02 -13.56 -1.53
CA GLY A 432 27.43 -13.90 -1.31
C GLY A 432 28.02 -14.83 -2.37
N ASN A 433 27.23 -15.39 -3.30
CA ASN A 433 27.74 -16.22 -4.38
C ASN A 433 28.25 -15.35 -5.55
N PRO A 434 29.54 -15.40 -5.93
CA PRO A 434 30.04 -14.57 -7.03
C PRO A 434 29.32 -14.79 -8.36
N ALA A 435 28.70 -15.94 -8.58
CA ALA A 435 28.00 -16.25 -9.81
C ALA A 435 26.67 -15.49 -9.97
N THR A 436 26.09 -15.00 -8.86
CA THR A 436 24.84 -14.22 -8.82
C THR A 436 25.08 -12.72 -8.66
N LEU A 437 26.37 -12.26 -8.65
CA LEU A 437 26.70 -10.86 -8.43
C LEU A 437 26.23 -9.97 -9.59
N ASP A 438 26.35 -10.45 -10.83
CA ASP A 438 26.01 -9.70 -12.06
C ASP A 438 25.34 -10.64 -13.07
N GLU A 439 24.10 -10.99 -12.80
CA GLU A 439 23.29 -11.85 -13.67
C GLU A 439 22.87 -11.09 -14.94
N LEU A 440 22.67 -11.83 -16.03
CA LEU A 440 22.12 -11.25 -17.26
C LEU A 440 20.73 -10.63 -17.01
N PRO A 441 20.38 -9.55 -17.73
CA PRO A 441 19.02 -9.00 -17.68
C PRO A 441 17.95 -10.06 -17.93
N PRO A 442 16.73 -9.88 -17.38
CA PRO A 442 15.70 -10.94 -17.38
C PRO A 442 15.40 -11.56 -18.75
N GLU A 443 15.27 -10.75 -19.80
CA GLU A 443 15.00 -11.26 -21.16
C GLU A 443 16.19 -12.03 -21.77
N GLU A 444 17.39 -11.45 -21.63
CA GLU A 444 18.61 -12.08 -22.18
C GLU A 444 18.90 -13.40 -21.47
N GLY A 445 18.84 -13.38 -20.12
CA GLY A 445 19.00 -14.57 -19.30
C GLY A 445 17.93 -15.63 -19.61
N ALA A 446 16.68 -15.24 -19.84
CA ALA A 446 15.59 -16.14 -20.21
C ALA A 446 15.83 -16.80 -21.57
N LYS A 447 16.26 -16.05 -22.59
CA LYS A 447 16.59 -16.60 -23.91
C LYS A 447 17.71 -17.65 -23.82
N LYS A 448 18.75 -17.40 -23.04
CA LYS A 448 19.83 -18.36 -22.80
C LYS A 448 19.34 -19.59 -22.04
N PHE A 449 18.53 -19.40 -21.00
CA PHE A 449 17.95 -20.49 -20.24
C PHE A 449 17.11 -21.42 -21.14
N VAL A 450 16.24 -20.86 -21.99
CA VAL A 450 15.40 -21.65 -22.93
C VAL A 450 16.26 -22.41 -23.93
N GLU A 451 17.31 -21.79 -24.49
CA GLU A 451 18.27 -22.44 -25.39
C GLU A 451 18.94 -23.65 -24.72
N TYR A 452 19.49 -23.49 -23.53
CA TYR A 452 20.18 -24.54 -22.77
C TYR A 452 19.26 -25.68 -22.33
N MET A 453 17.99 -25.39 -22.07
CA MET A 453 16.99 -26.39 -21.67
C MET A 453 16.36 -27.17 -22.81
N GLY A 454 16.81 -26.93 -24.06
CA GLY A 454 16.35 -27.66 -25.25
C GLY A 454 15.15 -27.04 -25.96
N GLY A 455 14.86 -25.76 -25.70
CA GLY A 455 13.80 -24.99 -26.33
C GLY A 455 12.50 -24.96 -25.56
N ALA A 456 11.60 -24.04 -25.95
CA ALA A 456 10.35 -23.81 -25.29
C ALA A 456 9.45 -25.03 -25.17
N ASP A 457 9.31 -25.81 -26.26
CA ASP A 457 8.45 -26.99 -26.27
C ASP A 457 8.92 -28.07 -25.28
N ALA A 458 10.25 -28.32 -25.21
CA ALA A 458 10.82 -29.25 -24.26
C ALA A 458 10.58 -28.83 -22.80
N ILE A 459 10.68 -27.54 -22.51
CA ILE A 459 10.39 -26.99 -21.19
C ILE A 459 8.91 -27.16 -20.85
N LEU A 460 8.01 -26.76 -21.76
CA LEU A 460 6.56 -26.82 -21.51
C LEU A 460 6.07 -28.26 -21.32
N GLN A 461 6.63 -29.21 -22.07
CA GLN A 461 6.29 -30.63 -21.89
C GLN A 461 6.66 -31.15 -20.50
N LYS A 462 7.86 -30.81 -19.98
CA LYS A 462 8.30 -31.19 -18.64
C LYS A 462 7.52 -30.45 -17.57
N ALA A 463 7.34 -29.14 -17.74
CA ALA A 463 6.61 -28.28 -16.79
C ALA A 463 5.14 -28.73 -16.65
N LYS A 464 4.50 -29.23 -17.72
CA LYS A 464 3.17 -29.82 -17.63
C LYS A 464 3.14 -31.08 -16.75
N GLN A 465 4.17 -31.92 -16.79
CA GLN A 465 4.28 -33.07 -15.91
C GLN A 465 4.47 -32.64 -14.44
N ASP A 466 5.30 -31.64 -14.21
CA ASP A 466 5.49 -31.05 -12.88
C ASP A 466 4.19 -30.41 -12.35
N TYR A 467 3.43 -29.74 -13.21
CA TYR A 467 2.12 -29.20 -12.86
C TYR A 467 1.15 -30.30 -12.42
N ASP A 468 1.08 -31.40 -13.15
CA ASP A 468 0.20 -32.53 -12.85
C ASP A 468 0.60 -33.24 -11.52
N GLN A 469 1.87 -33.11 -11.12
CA GLN A 469 2.38 -33.59 -9.82
C GLN A 469 2.20 -32.59 -8.68
N GLY A 470 1.74 -31.36 -8.95
CA GLY A 470 1.56 -30.31 -7.95
C GLY A 470 2.81 -29.46 -7.66
N ASN A 471 3.87 -29.56 -8.47
CA ASN A 471 5.11 -28.79 -8.31
C ASN A 471 4.98 -27.35 -8.82
N PHE A 472 3.91 -26.64 -8.44
CA PHE A 472 3.52 -25.34 -9.02
C PHE A 472 4.58 -24.26 -8.87
N ARG A 473 5.33 -24.22 -7.76
CA ARG A 473 6.42 -23.25 -7.56
C ARG A 473 7.50 -23.39 -8.62
N TRP A 474 7.87 -24.63 -8.95
CA TRP A 474 8.86 -24.91 -9.99
C TRP A 474 8.32 -24.58 -11.38
N VAL A 475 7.07 -24.95 -11.67
CA VAL A 475 6.41 -24.60 -12.93
C VAL A 475 6.40 -23.09 -13.15
N ALA A 476 5.99 -22.30 -12.15
CA ALA A 476 6.01 -20.84 -12.25
C ALA A 476 7.42 -20.31 -12.56
N GLN A 477 8.46 -20.82 -11.88
CA GLN A 477 9.85 -20.37 -12.08
C GLN A 477 10.39 -20.70 -13.47
N VAL A 478 10.16 -21.91 -13.96
CA VAL A 478 10.72 -22.35 -15.24
C VAL A 478 9.94 -21.82 -16.44
N VAL A 479 8.61 -21.76 -16.35
CA VAL A 479 7.75 -21.30 -17.45
C VAL A 479 7.83 -19.78 -17.62
N SER A 480 8.02 -19.02 -16.53
CA SER A 480 8.31 -17.60 -16.60
C SER A 480 9.52 -17.28 -17.49
N LYS A 481 10.56 -18.16 -17.51
CA LYS A 481 11.69 -17.99 -18.45
C LYS A 481 11.25 -18.14 -19.91
N VAL A 482 10.30 -19.01 -20.21
CA VAL A 482 9.75 -19.12 -21.57
C VAL A 482 8.96 -17.88 -21.96
N VAL A 483 8.14 -17.35 -21.05
CA VAL A 483 7.35 -16.12 -21.27
C VAL A 483 8.26 -14.91 -21.47
N PHE A 484 9.34 -14.77 -20.69
CA PHE A 484 10.31 -13.68 -20.87
C PHE A 484 11.18 -13.83 -22.12
N ALA A 485 11.44 -15.06 -22.59
CA ALA A 485 12.13 -15.29 -23.85
C ALA A 485 11.26 -15.00 -25.08
N ASP A 486 9.95 -15.33 -24.99
CA ASP A 486 8.94 -15.10 -26.03
C ASP A 486 7.59 -14.76 -25.39
N PRO A 487 7.27 -13.47 -25.18
CA PRO A 487 6.01 -13.03 -24.56
C PRO A 487 4.76 -13.34 -25.38
N ASN A 488 4.90 -13.75 -26.64
CA ASN A 488 3.79 -14.15 -27.51
C ASN A 488 3.48 -15.66 -27.43
N ASN A 489 4.28 -16.44 -26.69
CA ASN A 489 4.02 -17.86 -26.49
C ASN A 489 2.81 -18.08 -25.57
N GLN A 490 1.62 -18.20 -26.16
CA GLN A 490 0.36 -18.33 -25.42
C GLN A 490 0.30 -19.62 -24.59
N ALA A 491 0.93 -20.71 -25.03
CA ALA A 491 0.97 -21.95 -24.27
C ALA A 491 1.78 -21.79 -22.97
N ALA A 492 2.91 -21.06 -23.03
CA ALA A 492 3.70 -20.71 -21.85
C ALA A 492 2.91 -19.80 -20.91
N ARG A 493 2.30 -18.74 -21.44
CA ARG A 493 1.47 -17.81 -20.63
C ARG A 493 0.34 -18.54 -19.91
N ASN A 494 -0.35 -19.45 -20.60
CA ASN A 494 -1.45 -20.21 -20.00
C ASN A 494 -0.95 -21.17 -18.91
N LEU A 495 0.14 -21.90 -19.14
CA LEU A 495 0.68 -22.83 -18.14
C LEU A 495 1.24 -22.11 -16.91
N GLU A 496 1.91 -20.97 -17.09
CA GLU A 496 2.34 -20.13 -15.97
C GLU A 496 1.14 -19.62 -15.19
N ALA A 497 0.11 -19.09 -15.87
CA ALA A 497 -1.13 -18.64 -15.23
C ALA A 497 -1.80 -19.78 -14.45
N ASP A 498 -1.89 -20.99 -15.00
CA ASP A 498 -2.43 -22.16 -14.31
C ASP A 498 -1.67 -22.45 -13.00
N ALA A 499 -0.33 -22.37 -13.03
CA ALA A 499 0.50 -22.60 -11.85
C ALA A 499 0.34 -21.48 -10.81
N LEU A 500 0.30 -20.21 -11.24
CA LEU A 500 0.09 -19.07 -10.35
C LEU A 500 -1.29 -19.13 -9.68
N GLU A 501 -2.34 -19.57 -10.39
CA GLU A 501 -3.66 -19.79 -9.79
C GLU A 501 -3.60 -20.82 -8.64
N GLN A 502 -2.94 -21.95 -8.83
CA GLN A 502 -2.81 -22.97 -7.78
C GLN A 502 -2.01 -22.44 -6.58
N LEU A 503 -0.95 -21.68 -6.80
CA LEU A 503 -0.20 -21.00 -5.74
C LEU A 503 -1.07 -19.98 -4.99
N GLY A 504 -1.88 -19.20 -5.72
CA GLY A 504 -2.83 -18.25 -5.14
C GLY A 504 -3.90 -18.94 -4.29
N TYR A 505 -4.41 -20.09 -4.72
CA TYR A 505 -5.40 -20.87 -3.97
C TYR A 505 -4.85 -21.49 -2.68
N GLN A 506 -3.55 -21.76 -2.63
CA GLN A 506 -2.87 -22.27 -1.44
C GLN A 506 -2.36 -21.16 -0.50
N ALA A 507 -2.27 -19.92 -0.98
CA ALA A 507 -1.68 -18.83 -0.22
C ALA A 507 -2.53 -18.45 1.00
N GLU A 508 -1.95 -18.46 2.19
CA GLU A 508 -2.55 -17.95 3.43
C GLU A 508 -2.54 -16.42 3.45
N SER A 509 -1.49 -15.79 2.88
CA SER A 509 -1.39 -14.34 2.76
C SER A 509 -2.30 -13.82 1.66
N GLY A 510 -3.20 -12.89 2.00
CA GLY A 510 -4.04 -12.19 1.04
C GLY A 510 -3.22 -11.50 -0.07
N PRO A 511 -2.18 -10.70 0.26
CA PRO A 511 -1.28 -10.12 -0.73
C PRO A 511 -0.59 -11.15 -1.64
N TRP A 512 -0.14 -12.29 -1.12
CA TRP A 512 0.44 -13.34 -1.97
C TRP A 512 -0.58 -13.91 -2.94
N ARG A 513 -1.79 -14.24 -2.44
CA ARG A 513 -2.90 -14.67 -3.28
C ARG A 513 -3.18 -13.65 -4.38
N ASN A 514 -3.30 -12.39 -4.02
CA ASN A 514 -3.64 -11.32 -4.95
C ASN A 514 -2.55 -11.12 -6.01
N PHE A 515 -1.26 -11.18 -5.64
CA PHE A 515 -0.15 -11.14 -6.59
C PHE A 515 -0.20 -12.31 -7.58
N TYR A 516 -0.35 -13.54 -7.10
CA TYR A 516 -0.42 -14.72 -7.96
C TYR A 516 -1.61 -14.66 -8.92
N LEU A 517 -2.80 -14.33 -8.42
CA LEU A 517 -4.01 -14.32 -9.25
C LEU A 517 -4.03 -13.14 -10.23
N THR A 518 -3.54 -11.96 -9.85
CA THR A 518 -3.43 -10.83 -10.77
C THR A 518 -2.39 -11.13 -11.86
N GLY A 519 -1.26 -11.74 -11.50
CA GLY A 519 -0.27 -12.22 -12.47
C GLY A 519 -0.87 -13.22 -13.46
N ALA A 520 -1.63 -14.19 -12.98
CA ALA A 520 -2.33 -15.15 -13.83
C ALA A 520 -3.32 -14.47 -14.78
N GLN A 521 -4.10 -13.49 -14.28
CA GLN A 521 -5.03 -12.70 -15.09
C GLN A 521 -4.31 -11.92 -16.18
N GLU A 522 -3.20 -11.25 -15.88
CA GLU A 522 -2.43 -10.47 -16.87
C GLU A 522 -1.71 -11.36 -17.88
N LEU A 523 -1.25 -12.54 -17.50
CA LEU A 523 -0.72 -13.52 -18.45
C LEU A 523 -1.78 -13.96 -19.49
N ARG A 524 -3.04 -14.14 -19.07
CA ARG A 524 -4.13 -14.53 -19.97
C ARG A 524 -4.67 -13.38 -20.82
N ASN A 525 -4.87 -12.22 -20.20
CA ASN A 525 -5.69 -11.12 -20.74
C ASN A 525 -4.89 -9.86 -21.06
N GLY A 526 -3.60 -9.81 -20.71
CA GLY A 526 -2.83 -8.55 -20.72
C GLY A 526 -3.23 -7.63 -19.57
N VAL A 527 -2.55 -6.48 -19.48
CA VAL A 527 -2.76 -5.49 -18.42
C VAL A 527 -4.17 -4.90 -18.51
N GLN A 528 -4.92 -4.97 -17.41
CA GLN A 528 -6.25 -4.40 -17.28
C GLN A 528 -6.16 -2.99 -16.68
N LYS A 529 -6.64 -1.98 -17.41
CA LYS A 529 -6.63 -0.58 -16.98
C LYS A 529 -7.93 -0.24 -16.24
N LEU A 530 -7.96 -0.48 -14.94
CA LEU A 530 -9.10 -0.21 -14.05
C LEU A 530 -8.78 0.96 -13.09
N PRO A 531 -9.80 1.67 -12.57
CA PRO A 531 -9.57 2.68 -11.54
C PRO A 531 -8.84 2.11 -10.31
N THR A 532 -7.83 2.82 -9.86
CA THR A 532 -7.07 2.53 -8.64
C THR A 532 -6.97 3.81 -7.79
N PRO A 533 -6.77 3.71 -6.46
CA PRO A 533 -6.52 4.89 -5.64
C PRO A 533 -5.33 5.71 -6.16
N ASN A 534 -5.47 7.02 -6.23
CA ASN A 534 -4.37 7.92 -6.55
C ASN A 534 -3.78 8.48 -5.24
N THR A 535 -2.70 7.86 -4.76
CA THR A 535 -2.02 8.28 -3.53
C THR A 535 -1.17 9.53 -3.70
N ALA A 536 -0.74 9.84 -4.94
CA ALA A 536 -0.16 11.13 -5.31
C ALA A 536 -1.27 12.17 -5.55
N SER A 537 -2.13 12.34 -4.55
CA SER A 537 -3.28 13.24 -4.62
C SER A 537 -2.89 14.71 -4.66
N PRO A 538 -3.80 15.61 -5.06
CA PRO A 538 -3.55 17.06 -5.00
C PRO A 538 -3.11 17.53 -3.61
N ASP A 539 -3.68 17.00 -2.55
CA ASP A 539 -3.30 17.38 -1.19
C ASP A 539 -1.90 16.89 -0.82
N THR A 540 -1.53 15.67 -1.24
CA THR A 540 -0.17 15.12 -1.04
C THR A 540 0.87 15.97 -1.79
N VAL A 541 0.55 16.40 -3.02
CA VAL A 541 1.41 17.31 -3.81
C VAL A 541 1.54 18.68 -3.13
N ARG A 542 0.45 19.24 -2.62
CA ARG A 542 0.48 20.53 -1.89
C ARG A 542 1.25 20.45 -0.57
N ALA A 543 1.31 19.27 0.03
CA ALA A 543 2.04 19.03 1.28
C ALA A 543 3.57 18.90 1.11
N MET A 544 4.08 18.77 -0.13
CA MET A 544 5.53 18.76 -0.37
C MET A 544 6.17 20.05 0.12
N THR A 545 7.31 19.96 0.78
CA THR A 545 8.18 21.13 0.97
C THR A 545 8.83 21.53 -0.36
N PRO A 546 9.39 22.74 -0.51
CA PRO A 546 10.14 23.09 -1.72
C PRO A 546 11.31 22.13 -1.99
N GLU A 547 12.02 21.66 -0.96
CA GLU A 547 13.08 20.65 -1.08
C GLU A 547 12.55 19.35 -1.68
N MET A 548 11.47 18.82 -1.12
CA MET A 548 10.82 17.59 -1.63
C MET A 548 10.34 17.77 -3.08
N PHE A 549 9.87 18.97 -3.42
CA PHE A 549 9.47 19.29 -4.80
C PHE A 549 10.66 19.22 -5.77
N PHE A 550 11.82 19.78 -5.40
CA PHE A 550 13.01 19.70 -6.25
C PHE A 550 13.57 18.27 -6.32
N ASP A 551 13.53 17.51 -5.23
CA ASP A 551 13.87 16.09 -5.26
C ASP A 551 12.92 15.29 -6.17
N TYR A 552 11.63 15.59 -6.15
CA TYR A 552 10.65 15.00 -7.06
C TYR A 552 10.95 15.34 -8.52
N LEU A 553 11.27 16.61 -8.82
CA LEU A 553 11.68 17.01 -10.18
C LEU A 553 12.95 16.27 -10.61
N ALA A 554 13.91 16.10 -9.72
CA ALA A 554 15.16 15.39 -9.99
C ALA A 554 14.92 13.94 -10.42
N VAL A 555 13.95 13.25 -9.82
CA VAL A 555 13.56 11.88 -10.21
C VAL A 555 12.99 11.81 -11.64
N HIS A 556 12.40 12.89 -12.14
CA HIS A 556 11.86 12.96 -13.50
C HIS A 556 12.90 13.32 -14.57
N ILE A 557 14.08 13.83 -14.20
CA ILE A 557 15.12 14.17 -15.16
C ILE A 557 15.65 12.91 -15.86
N ASN A 558 15.57 12.91 -17.18
CA ASN A 558 16.23 11.91 -18.00
C ASN A 558 17.72 12.28 -18.12
N GLY A 559 18.57 11.64 -17.31
CA GLY A 559 19.98 11.95 -17.20
C GLY A 559 20.76 11.78 -18.53
N GLU A 560 20.36 10.84 -19.39
CA GLU A 560 20.97 10.64 -20.72
C GLU A 560 20.67 11.81 -21.66
N LYS A 561 19.40 12.26 -21.69
CA LYS A 561 19.01 13.44 -22.49
C LYS A 561 19.66 14.73 -21.99
N ALA A 562 19.87 14.82 -20.68
CA ALA A 562 20.42 16.00 -20.01
C ALA A 562 21.94 15.93 -19.78
N ALA A 563 22.65 14.92 -20.30
CA ALA A 563 24.05 14.64 -19.98
C ALA A 563 25.00 15.85 -20.18
N ASP A 564 24.81 16.58 -21.29
CA ASP A 564 25.63 17.77 -21.65
C ASP A 564 24.96 19.10 -21.27
N ALA A 565 23.75 19.06 -20.68
CA ALA A 565 23.01 20.24 -20.30
C ALA A 565 23.60 20.89 -19.05
N LYS A 566 23.58 22.22 -19.04
CA LYS A 566 23.96 23.05 -17.89
C LYS A 566 22.95 24.17 -17.73
N ALA A 567 22.42 24.30 -16.51
CA ALA A 567 21.58 25.42 -16.12
C ALA A 567 21.78 25.74 -14.64
N VAL A 568 21.76 27.02 -14.32
CA VAL A 568 21.72 27.53 -12.95
C VAL A 568 20.49 28.42 -12.85
N LEU A 569 19.52 28.01 -12.05
CA LEU A 569 18.26 28.72 -11.86
C LEU A 569 18.09 29.14 -10.41
N ASN A 570 17.60 30.34 -10.17
CA ASN A 570 17.11 30.73 -8.86
C ASN A 570 15.59 30.60 -8.82
N PHE A 571 15.06 30.01 -7.76
CA PHE A 571 13.64 30.02 -7.43
C PHE A 571 13.43 30.85 -6.16
N ASP A 572 12.53 31.80 -6.24
CA ASP A 572 12.15 32.67 -5.12
C ASP A 572 10.65 32.51 -4.85
N PHE A 573 10.33 31.86 -3.74
CA PHE A 573 8.95 31.63 -3.29
C PHE A 573 8.44 32.70 -2.33
N GLY A 574 9.16 33.79 -2.14
CA GLY A 574 8.83 34.85 -1.20
C GLY A 574 9.16 34.52 0.25
N GLU A 575 8.61 35.32 1.17
CA GLU A 575 8.94 35.23 2.60
C GLU A 575 8.59 33.89 3.22
N ASP A 576 7.48 33.27 2.80
CA ASP A 576 6.97 32.01 3.40
C ASP A 576 7.61 30.75 2.78
N GLY A 577 8.21 30.85 1.60
CA GLY A 577 8.76 29.69 0.86
C GLY A 577 10.27 29.70 0.68
N GLY A 578 10.93 30.85 0.89
CA GLY A 578 12.39 31.01 0.78
C GLY A 578 12.92 30.99 -0.66
N THR A 579 14.23 31.03 -0.75
CA THR A 579 14.97 31.04 -2.03
C THR A 579 15.77 29.77 -2.22
N TYR A 580 15.89 29.33 -3.48
CA TYR A 580 16.59 28.10 -3.83
C TYR A 580 17.44 28.32 -5.07
N LYS A 581 18.72 27.92 -5.00
CA LYS A 581 19.55 27.72 -6.16
C LYS A 581 19.31 26.31 -6.68
N VAL A 582 18.99 26.15 -7.95
CA VAL A 582 18.76 24.88 -8.63
C VAL A 582 19.77 24.73 -9.77
N GLU A 583 20.53 23.65 -9.79
CA GLU A 583 21.61 23.41 -10.74
C GLU A 583 21.39 22.11 -11.49
N LEU A 584 21.39 22.18 -12.82
CA LEU A 584 21.44 21.02 -13.70
C LEU A 584 22.85 20.92 -14.28
N GLU A 585 23.54 19.84 -13.97
CA GLU A 585 24.84 19.51 -14.56
C GLU A 585 25.07 18.00 -14.46
N ASN A 586 25.80 17.43 -15.42
CA ASN A 586 26.09 15.98 -15.48
C ASN A 586 24.81 15.10 -15.47
N GLY A 587 23.71 15.61 -16.02
CA GLY A 587 22.41 14.91 -16.02
C GLY A 587 21.70 14.85 -14.67
N VAL A 588 22.15 15.61 -13.66
CA VAL A 588 21.65 15.61 -12.28
C VAL A 588 21.12 17.00 -11.91
N LEU A 589 19.94 17.04 -11.28
CA LEU A 589 19.36 18.26 -10.72
C LEU A 589 19.66 18.31 -9.21
N ASN A 590 20.40 19.33 -8.79
CA ASN A 590 20.67 19.63 -7.38
C ASN A 590 19.99 20.94 -6.97
N HIS A 591 19.69 21.07 -5.68
CA HIS A 591 19.16 22.31 -5.14
C HIS A 591 19.85 22.68 -3.81
N THR A 592 19.85 23.97 -3.48
CA THR A 592 20.39 24.49 -2.22
C THR A 592 19.45 25.56 -1.68
N ALA A 593 18.88 25.33 -0.51
CA ALA A 593 18.00 26.26 0.17
C ALA A 593 18.77 27.50 0.71
N GLY A 594 18.11 28.65 0.71
CA GLY A 594 18.64 29.89 1.26
C GLY A 594 19.80 30.51 0.46
N VAL A 595 20.03 30.05 -0.77
CA VAL A 595 21.11 30.51 -1.65
C VAL A 595 20.57 31.03 -2.97
N GLU A 596 21.04 32.20 -3.38
CA GLU A 596 20.87 32.72 -4.74
C GLU A 596 22.21 32.75 -5.46
N ALA A 597 22.24 32.18 -6.67
CA ALA A 597 23.41 32.28 -7.54
C ALA A 597 23.44 33.64 -8.21
N SER A 598 24.56 34.35 -8.08
CA SER A 598 24.76 35.67 -8.76
C SER A 598 24.91 35.53 -10.28
N ASN A 599 25.23 34.33 -10.74
CA ASN A 599 25.40 33.97 -12.16
C ASN A 599 24.29 33.07 -12.68
N ALA A 600 23.09 33.14 -12.09
CA ALA A 600 21.96 32.35 -12.54
C ALA A 600 21.58 32.69 -13.97
N ASP A 601 21.28 31.68 -14.79
CA ASP A 601 20.74 31.85 -16.15
C ASP A 601 19.37 32.50 -16.12
N ALA A 602 18.53 32.15 -15.13
CA ALA A 602 17.24 32.77 -14.89
C ALA A 602 16.87 32.75 -13.42
N THR A 603 16.02 33.71 -13.01
CA THR A 603 15.36 33.72 -11.70
C THR A 603 13.86 33.64 -11.90
N ILE A 604 13.23 32.70 -11.25
CA ILE A 604 11.80 32.40 -11.25
C ILE A 604 11.23 32.81 -9.91
N THR A 605 10.36 33.84 -9.90
CA THR A 605 9.66 34.31 -8.70
C THR A 605 8.19 33.91 -8.80
N LEU A 606 7.70 33.13 -7.84
CA LEU A 606 6.31 32.69 -7.76
C LEU A 606 5.98 32.28 -6.32
N SER A 607 4.69 32.30 -5.96
CA SER A 607 4.28 31.75 -4.68
C SER A 607 4.23 30.22 -4.72
N ARG A 608 4.29 29.58 -3.55
CA ARG A 608 4.11 28.13 -3.43
C ARG A 608 2.75 27.66 -3.95
N ASP A 609 1.69 28.44 -3.74
CA ASP A 609 0.35 28.14 -4.24
C ASP A 609 0.30 28.11 -5.78
N VAL A 610 0.95 29.07 -6.43
CA VAL A 610 1.05 29.12 -7.90
C VAL A 610 1.83 27.91 -8.44
N LEU A 611 2.94 27.54 -7.78
CA LEU A 611 3.68 26.33 -8.16
C LEU A 611 2.80 25.08 -8.06
N ASN A 612 2.04 24.93 -6.97
CA ASN A 612 1.14 23.80 -6.78
C ASN A 612 0.08 23.70 -7.88
N LYS A 613 -0.53 24.83 -8.27
CA LYS A 613 -1.50 24.88 -9.38
C LYS A 613 -0.87 24.41 -10.71
N ILE A 614 0.36 24.83 -10.98
CA ILE A 614 1.10 24.44 -12.20
C ILE A 614 1.38 22.92 -12.19
N VAL A 615 1.89 22.39 -11.08
CA VAL A 615 2.20 20.95 -10.93
C VAL A 615 0.95 20.10 -11.08
N LEU A 616 -0.16 20.53 -10.49
CA LEU A 616 -1.46 19.87 -10.56
C LEU A 616 -2.19 20.08 -11.91
N LYS A 617 -1.60 20.86 -12.83
CA LYS A 617 -2.20 21.21 -14.14
C LYS A 617 -3.54 21.97 -14.00
N GLU A 618 -3.77 22.61 -12.88
CA GLU A 618 -4.89 23.53 -12.64
C GLU A 618 -4.66 24.86 -13.39
N GLU A 619 -3.40 25.19 -13.66
CA GLU A 619 -2.95 26.35 -14.42
C GLU A 619 -1.65 26.00 -15.17
N THR A 620 -1.46 26.56 -16.37
CA THR A 620 -0.20 26.39 -17.09
C THR A 620 0.81 27.46 -16.66
N LEU A 621 2.12 27.15 -16.78
CA LEU A 621 3.18 28.12 -16.53
C LEU A 621 2.99 29.40 -17.37
N LYS A 622 2.52 29.25 -18.62
CA LYS A 622 2.25 30.38 -19.51
C LYS A 622 1.11 31.26 -18.98
N GLU A 623 -0.02 30.65 -18.56
CA GLU A 623 -1.16 31.41 -18.00
C GLU A 623 -0.76 32.17 -16.75
N ALA A 624 -0.02 31.51 -15.83
CA ALA A 624 0.47 32.12 -14.61
C ALA A 624 1.46 33.29 -14.91
N THR A 625 2.30 33.14 -15.93
CA THR A 625 3.20 34.22 -16.40
C THR A 625 2.43 35.36 -17.03
N ASP A 626 1.44 35.08 -17.88
CA ASP A 626 0.61 36.11 -18.53
C ASP A 626 -0.22 36.91 -17.49
N LYS A 627 -0.62 36.30 -16.37
CA LYS A 627 -1.29 36.97 -15.25
C LYS A 627 -0.34 37.77 -14.34
N GLY A 628 0.95 37.50 -14.41
CA GLY A 628 1.95 38.11 -13.55
C GLY A 628 2.16 37.38 -12.21
N ASP A 629 1.54 36.22 -12.02
CA ASP A 629 1.69 35.35 -10.82
C ASP A 629 3.05 34.62 -10.84
N VAL A 630 3.65 34.44 -12.02
CA VAL A 630 5.03 34.00 -12.21
C VAL A 630 5.82 35.08 -12.92
N LYS A 631 6.94 35.48 -12.36
CA LYS A 631 7.90 36.40 -12.98
C LYS A 631 9.19 35.65 -13.27
N ILE A 632 9.61 35.69 -14.55
CA ILE A 632 10.88 35.10 -14.96
C ILE A 632 11.79 36.23 -15.43
N THR A 633 12.98 36.33 -14.88
CA THR A 633 14.03 37.27 -15.33
C THR A 633 15.25 36.47 -15.79
N GLY A 634 15.92 36.94 -16.82
CA GLY A 634 17.05 36.22 -17.43
C GLY A 634 16.63 35.37 -18.65
N ASN A 635 17.28 34.23 -18.82
CA ASN A 635 17.10 33.37 -19.99
C ASN A 635 16.01 32.30 -19.72
N VAL A 636 14.78 32.57 -20.14
CA VAL A 636 13.63 31.66 -19.99
C VAL A 636 13.82 30.30 -20.70
N GLU A 637 14.63 30.29 -21.79
CA GLU A 637 14.89 29.04 -22.52
C GLU A 637 15.58 27.98 -21.64
N LYS A 638 16.36 28.39 -20.64
CA LYS A 638 17.00 27.47 -19.70
C LYS A 638 15.99 26.72 -18.81
N LEU A 639 14.90 27.37 -18.43
CA LEU A 639 13.79 26.70 -17.74
C LEU A 639 13.05 25.76 -18.70
N ASN A 640 12.79 26.18 -19.94
CA ASN A 640 12.13 25.34 -20.94
C ASN A 640 12.99 24.11 -21.29
N GLU A 641 14.30 24.26 -21.40
CA GLU A 641 15.25 23.17 -21.60
C GLU A 641 15.17 22.17 -20.44
N LEU A 642 15.21 22.64 -19.18
CA LEU A 642 15.09 21.80 -17.99
C LEU A 642 13.80 20.97 -18.03
N LEU A 643 12.66 21.61 -18.28
CA LEU A 643 11.36 20.94 -18.37
C LEU A 643 11.31 19.94 -19.54
N GLY A 644 12.02 20.21 -20.63
CA GLY A 644 12.14 19.34 -21.80
C GLY A 644 12.91 18.04 -21.54
N TYR A 645 13.73 17.98 -20.49
CA TYR A 645 14.46 16.77 -20.09
C TYR A 645 13.67 15.86 -19.16
N MET A 646 12.46 16.24 -18.75
CA MET A 646 11.65 15.45 -17.84
C MET A 646 10.91 14.34 -18.58
N ASP A 647 10.95 13.12 -18.02
CA ASP A 647 10.17 11.98 -18.48
C ASP A 647 8.83 11.89 -17.75
N ASN A 648 7.82 11.36 -18.45
CA ASN A 648 6.55 10.95 -17.86
C ASN A 648 6.59 9.43 -17.63
N PHE A 649 6.09 8.98 -16.49
CA PHE A 649 6.06 7.58 -16.15
C PHE A 649 4.76 6.91 -16.62
N GLU A 650 4.90 5.79 -17.37
CA GLU A 650 3.74 4.95 -17.70
C GLU A 650 3.31 4.17 -16.46
N PHE A 651 2.03 4.29 -16.09
CA PHE A 651 1.50 3.59 -14.91
C PHE A 651 1.27 2.10 -15.19
N TRP A 652 0.72 1.76 -16.37
CA TRP A 652 0.30 0.40 -16.70
C TRP A 652 1.42 -0.42 -17.36
N PHE A 653 2.63 -0.36 -16.80
CA PHE A 653 3.74 -1.18 -17.26
C PHE A 653 3.53 -2.66 -16.94
N ASN A 654 4.15 -3.53 -17.75
CA ASN A 654 4.11 -4.98 -17.57
C ASN A 654 4.86 -5.41 -16.29
N ILE A 655 4.38 -6.48 -15.64
CA ILE A 655 5.03 -7.10 -14.47
C ILE A 655 5.39 -8.55 -14.77
N VAL A 656 4.49 -9.31 -15.38
CA VAL A 656 4.66 -10.75 -15.65
C VAL A 656 5.14 -11.07 -17.08
N THR A 657 5.35 -10.05 -17.88
CA THR A 657 5.97 -10.12 -19.21
C THR A 657 7.00 -9.02 -19.35
N PRO A 658 7.92 -9.12 -20.32
CA PRO A 658 8.84 -8.03 -20.65
C PRO A 658 8.14 -6.71 -20.96
#